data_e652b6652e7404d62f3d378c0c6b41eb
#
_entry.id   e652b6652e7404d62f3d378c0c6b41eb
#
_cell.length_a   1.000
_cell.length_b   1.000
_cell.length_c   1.000
_cell.angle_alpha   90.00
_cell.angle_beta   90.00
_cell.angle_gamma   90.00
#
_symmetry.space_group_name_H-M   'P 1'
#
loop_
_entity.id
_entity.type
_entity.pdbx_description
1 polymer ?
#
loop_
_entity_poly.entity_id
_entity_poly.type
_entity_poly.pdbx_seq_one_letter_code
_entity_poly.pdbx_strand_id
1 'polypeptide(L)'
;MIFNNKTTVESNDFKLLNKINYPADLRKLKEEQLPQLCKELRDDILKELSVNPGHMASSMGAIELTVALHYVFNTPEDRLVWDVGHQAYGHKILTGRKDRFCTNRKLNGIMPFPSPLESEYDSFVCGHASNSISAALGMALAAKKTGNGKRHVVAIIGDGAMSGGLAFEGLNNVSTTPNDMLIILNDNNMSIDRSVGGLKQALLKLNTNETYNNVRFKLSKWLNAKGYLDEDRRQGILRLNNALKSAISHQQNIFEGLNIRYFGPFDGHNITELVRVLRQLKDMKGPKLLHLHTIKGHGYAPAEKAATIWHAPGKFNINTGERITDDETGVPPKYQTVFGETLLELAKNNPRIIGVTPAMPTGCSMNILMKAMPDRAFDVGIAEGHAVTFSAGMAKEGMLPFCNIYSSFAQRAYDNIIHDVAILKLPVVICLDRAGLVGEDGATHHGAFDIAALRPVPNLTIASPMNEHELRNLMYTAQLDGKGPFVIRYPRGHGVIVDWHNEFEEIEVGTGRKLKDGNSVAVLSVGPIGNNVTKAIEAVEKECGEAQIAHYDMRFIKPLDEKLLAEAASKFKHIITVEDGVRKGGFGSAVLEWLSDNNYTTRVTRLGLSDKFIEQGTVNELQHITGIDTETIAATIKNAIGSIS
;
A
#
# COMPACT_ATOMS: atom_id res chain seq x y z
N MET A 1 -31.81 21.40 8.48
CA MET A 1 -31.65 21.37 9.96
C MET A 1 -30.20 21.07 10.26
N ILE A 2 -29.51 22.03 10.79
CA ILE A 2 -28.06 22.00 11.08
C ILE A 2 -27.85 21.17 12.34
N PHE A 3 -27.26 19.99 12.22
CA PHE A 3 -26.80 19.23 13.39
C PHE A 3 -25.43 19.74 13.81
N ASN A 4 -25.45 20.75 14.70
CA ASN A 4 -24.30 21.13 15.51
C ASN A 4 -24.17 20.12 16.67
N ASN A 5 -23.37 19.07 16.51
CA ASN A 5 -22.86 18.30 17.63
C ASN A 5 -21.35 18.43 17.66
N LYS A 6 -20.88 19.57 18.18
CA LYS A 6 -19.53 19.69 18.73
C LYS A 6 -19.51 18.92 20.06
N THR A 7 -19.12 17.66 20.05
CA THR A 7 -18.50 17.02 21.20
C THR A 7 -17.03 17.46 21.20
N THR A 8 -16.80 18.68 21.64
CA THR A 8 -15.48 19.14 22.08
C THR A 8 -15.15 18.37 23.36
N VAL A 9 -14.42 17.27 23.24
CA VAL A 9 -13.64 16.73 24.36
C VAL A 9 -12.51 17.74 24.54
N GLU A 10 -12.52 18.44 25.67
CA GLU A 10 -11.57 19.50 25.98
C GLU A 10 -10.13 18.98 25.84
N SER A 11 -9.33 19.67 25.02
CA SER A 11 -7.91 19.43 24.77
C SER A 11 -7.02 19.86 25.95
N ASN A 12 -7.55 19.90 27.17
CA ASN A 12 -6.89 20.50 28.32
C ASN A 12 -5.83 19.61 29.00
N ASP A 13 -5.62 18.37 28.55
CA ASP A 13 -4.77 17.42 29.29
C ASP A 13 -3.29 17.39 28.82
N PHE A 14 -2.96 17.93 27.63
CA PHE A 14 -1.61 17.84 27.08
C PHE A 14 -0.77 19.10 27.35
N LYS A 15 0.02 19.07 28.43
CA LYS A 15 0.77 20.23 28.91
C LYS A 15 1.93 20.64 27.98
N LEU A 16 2.55 19.68 27.30
CA LEU A 16 3.68 19.90 26.40
C LEU A 16 3.23 19.92 24.93
N LEU A 17 2.48 18.92 24.48
CA LEU A 17 2.05 18.80 23.09
C LEU A 17 1.25 20.00 22.62
N ASN A 18 0.42 20.59 23.50
CA ASN A 18 -0.36 21.80 23.17
C ASN A 18 0.50 23.03 22.84
N LYS A 19 1.76 23.06 23.33
CA LYS A 19 2.72 24.15 23.06
C LYS A 19 3.55 23.94 21.79
N ILE A 20 3.42 22.78 21.15
CA ILE A 20 4.21 22.41 19.98
C ILE A 20 3.33 22.45 18.76
N ASN A 21 3.65 23.34 17.83
CA ASN A 21 3.06 23.39 16.50
C ASN A 21 4.06 22.92 15.44
N TYR A 22 5.33 23.25 15.62
CA TYR A 22 6.40 22.92 14.67
C TYR A 22 7.64 22.35 15.39
N PRO A 23 8.53 21.65 14.70
CA PRO A 23 9.77 21.14 15.27
C PRO A 23 10.65 22.20 15.96
N ALA A 24 10.55 23.45 15.55
CA ALA A 24 11.24 24.56 16.21
C ALA A 24 10.77 24.76 17.66
N ASP A 25 9.52 24.51 17.97
CA ASP A 25 9.00 24.56 19.34
C ASP A 25 9.45 23.37 20.17
N LEU A 26 9.44 22.18 19.56
CA LEU A 26 9.96 20.96 20.17
C LEU A 26 11.44 21.14 20.63
N ARG A 27 12.28 21.75 19.79
CA ARG A 27 13.70 21.99 20.11
C ARG A 27 13.94 22.96 21.27
N LYS A 28 12.92 23.70 21.72
CA LYS A 28 12.99 24.56 22.93
C LYS A 28 12.80 23.78 24.24
N LEU A 29 12.32 22.55 24.18
CA LEU A 29 12.13 21.71 25.37
C LEU A 29 13.48 21.23 25.93
N LYS A 30 13.51 21.01 27.25
CA LYS A 30 14.62 20.29 27.89
C LYS A 30 14.50 18.79 27.62
N GLU A 31 15.62 18.09 27.58
CA GLU A 31 15.64 16.63 27.30
C GLU A 31 14.81 15.82 28.31
N GLU A 32 14.76 16.24 29.56
CA GLU A 32 13.97 15.59 30.62
C GLU A 32 12.45 15.67 30.38
N GLN A 33 11.99 16.57 29.48
CA GLN A 33 10.59 16.72 29.11
C GLN A 33 10.18 15.81 27.95
N LEU A 34 11.13 15.27 27.19
CA LEU A 34 10.85 14.47 25.99
C LEU A 34 10.07 13.17 26.29
N PRO A 35 10.34 12.43 27.38
CA PRO A 35 9.52 11.25 27.72
C PRO A 35 8.04 11.59 27.92
N GLN A 36 7.75 12.73 28.59
CA GLN A 36 6.38 13.19 28.77
C GLN A 36 5.72 13.58 27.45
N LEU A 37 6.46 14.26 26.56
CA LEU A 37 5.97 14.59 25.22
C LEU A 37 5.66 13.34 24.40
N CYS A 38 6.52 12.31 24.44
CA CYS A 38 6.25 11.02 23.77
C CYS A 38 4.97 10.38 24.27
N LYS A 39 4.73 10.44 25.58
CA LYS A 39 3.48 9.93 26.17
C LYS A 39 2.27 10.72 25.68
N GLU A 40 2.30 12.05 25.75
CA GLU A 40 1.20 12.91 25.29
C GLU A 40 0.89 12.70 23.78
N LEU A 41 1.91 12.59 22.95
CA LEU A 41 1.77 12.34 21.51
C LEU A 41 1.15 10.97 21.23
N ARG A 42 1.53 9.95 22.01
CA ARG A 42 0.95 8.60 21.93
C ARG A 42 -0.52 8.59 22.31
N ASP A 43 -0.86 9.24 23.42
CA ASP A 43 -2.23 9.34 23.94
C ASP A 43 -3.13 10.09 22.96
N ASP A 44 -2.63 11.15 22.31
CA ASP A 44 -3.34 11.92 21.28
C ASP A 44 -3.63 11.07 20.03
N ILE A 45 -2.62 10.36 19.51
CA ILE A 45 -2.79 9.44 18.37
C ILE A 45 -3.78 8.34 18.70
N LEU A 46 -3.68 7.73 19.88
CA LEU A 46 -4.57 6.66 20.32
C LEU A 46 -6.02 7.13 20.39
N LYS A 47 -6.25 8.31 20.98
CA LYS A 47 -7.55 8.94 21.09
C LYS A 47 -8.17 9.22 19.72
N GLU A 48 -7.41 9.83 18.82
CA GLU A 48 -7.89 10.16 17.48
C GLU A 48 -8.21 8.91 16.66
N LEU A 49 -7.31 7.92 16.65
CA LEU A 49 -7.48 6.72 15.84
C LEU A 49 -8.54 5.75 16.37
N SER A 50 -9.00 5.92 17.60
CA SER A 50 -10.12 5.14 18.13
C SER A 50 -11.44 5.48 17.45
N VAL A 51 -11.60 6.71 16.98
CA VAL A 51 -12.81 7.23 16.31
C VAL A 51 -12.62 7.48 14.81
N ASN A 52 -11.41 7.84 14.40
CA ASN A 52 -11.02 8.08 13.01
C ASN A 52 -9.91 7.09 12.58
N PRO A 53 -10.25 5.88 12.12
CA PRO A 53 -9.31 4.79 11.94
C PRO A 53 -8.17 5.09 10.96
N GLY A 54 -6.98 4.53 11.26
CA GLY A 54 -5.79 4.65 10.42
C GLY A 54 -4.71 3.64 10.80
N HIS A 55 -3.47 3.87 10.35
CA HIS A 55 -2.31 3.02 10.61
C HIS A 55 -1.79 3.21 12.05
N MET A 56 -2.40 2.52 13.01
CA MET A 56 -2.18 2.76 14.42
C MET A 56 -0.87 2.15 14.94
N ALA A 57 -0.76 0.81 14.92
CA ALA A 57 0.34 0.13 15.60
C ALA A 57 1.73 0.52 15.07
N SER A 58 1.85 0.81 13.79
CA SER A 58 3.11 1.25 13.18
C SER A 58 3.52 2.65 13.66
N SER A 59 2.57 3.58 13.76
CA SER A 59 2.81 4.93 14.28
C SER A 59 3.15 4.93 15.77
N MET A 60 2.46 4.09 16.56
CA MET A 60 2.74 3.93 18.00
C MET A 60 4.17 3.43 18.26
N GLY A 61 4.67 2.53 17.42
CA GLY A 61 6.03 1.99 17.52
C GLY A 61 7.15 2.97 17.15
N ALA A 62 6.83 4.13 16.56
CA ALA A 62 7.81 5.10 16.05
C ALA A 62 7.77 6.47 16.77
N ILE A 63 7.07 6.60 17.88
CA ILE A 63 6.88 7.87 18.59
C ILE A 63 8.22 8.45 19.07
N GLU A 64 9.01 7.69 19.84
CA GLU A 64 10.28 8.14 20.39
C GLU A 64 11.27 8.48 19.27
N LEU A 65 11.32 7.66 18.23
CA LEU A 65 12.15 7.93 17.04
C LEU A 65 11.73 9.25 16.38
N THR A 66 10.43 9.49 16.19
CA THR A 66 9.92 10.70 15.57
C THR A 66 10.27 11.95 16.36
N VAL A 67 10.06 11.91 17.68
CA VAL A 67 10.44 13.02 18.60
C VAL A 67 11.94 13.27 18.56
N ALA A 68 12.78 12.22 18.65
CA ALA A 68 14.23 12.34 18.62
C ALA A 68 14.74 12.93 17.30
N LEU A 69 14.17 12.53 16.16
CA LEU A 69 14.52 13.07 14.84
C LEU A 69 14.25 14.56 14.76
N HIS A 70 13.06 15.02 15.12
CA HIS A 70 12.69 16.44 15.07
C HIS A 70 13.38 17.28 16.14
N TYR A 71 13.85 16.66 17.22
CA TYR A 71 14.63 17.31 18.25
C TYR A 71 16.10 17.54 17.84
N VAL A 72 16.70 16.58 17.13
CA VAL A 72 18.12 16.60 16.76
C VAL A 72 18.35 17.25 15.39
N PHE A 73 17.50 16.99 14.40
CA PHE A 73 17.66 17.50 13.04
C PHE A 73 16.87 18.80 12.84
N ASN A 74 17.45 19.73 12.09
CA ASN A 74 16.83 21.02 11.79
C ASN A 74 15.86 20.92 10.60
N THR A 75 14.73 20.22 10.79
CA THR A 75 13.68 20.13 9.76
C THR A 75 12.92 21.46 9.64
N PRO A 76 12.48 21.88 8.43
CA PRO A 76 12.52 21.14 7.15
C PRO A 76 13.85 21.24 6.37
N GLU A 77 14.85 22.02 6.83
CA GLU A 77 16.14 22.15 6.15
C GLU A 77 16.84 20.79 6.01
N ASP A 78 16.98 20.05 7.11
CA ASP A 78 17.38 18.65 7.09
C ASP A 78 16.21 17.80 6.57
N ARG A 79 16.48 16.79 5.75
CA ARG A 79 15.48 15.98 5.07
C ARG A 79 15.25 14.64 5.77
N LEU A 80 14.02 14.39 6.16
CA LEU A 80 13.57 13.09 6.66
C LEU A 80 12.74 12.39 5.58
N VAL A 81 13.22 11.26 5.07
CA VAL A 81 12.56 10.48 4.03
C VAL A 81 11.96 9.22 4.66
N TRP A 82 10.67 9.24 4.91
CA TRP A 82 9.93 8.12 5.47
C TRP A 82 9.65 7.06 4.40
N ASP A 83 9.95 5.81 4.71
CA ASP A 83 9.54 4.67 3.87
C ASP A 83 8.10 4.28 4.19
N VAL A 84 7.28 4.01 3.17
CA VAL A 84 5.83 3.77 3.27
C VAL A 84 5.06 4.95 3.88
N GLY A 85 5.50 5.47 5.02
CA GLY A 85 4.86 6.58 5.73
C GLY A 85 3.72 6.21 6.69
N HIS A 86 3.39 4.92 6.81
CA HIS A 86 2.36 4.43 7.74
C HIS A 86 2.76 4.58 9.22
N GLN A 87 4.02 4.88 9.51
CA GLN A 87 4.57 5.14 10.84
C GLN A 87 4.73 6.64 11.15
N ALA A 88 4.22 7.54 10.30
CA ALA A 88 4.54 8.97 10.33
C ALA A 88 3.43 9.86 10.92
N TYR A 89 2.46 9.33 11.68
CA TYR A 89 1.43 10.19 12.27
C TYR A 89 1.99 11.16 13.31
N GLY A 90 2.93 10.72 14.14
CA GLY A 90 3.64 11.63 15.04
C GLY A 90 4.40 12.75 14.29
N HIS A 91 5.00 12.43 13.14
CA HIS A 91 5.62 13.43 12.26
C HIS A 91 4.59 14.47 11.78
N LYS A 92 3.41 14.05 11.31
CA LYS A 92 2.35 14.97 10.89
C LYS A 92 1.91 15.91 12.02
N ILE A 93 1.66 15.36 13.20
CA ILE A 93 1.23 16.13 14.37
C ILE A 93 2.27 17.17 14.77
N LEU A 94 3.57 16.80 14.80
CA LEU A 94 4.67 17.69 15.17
C LEU A 94 5.07 18.71 14.10
N THR A 95 4.49 18.65 12.90
CA THR A 95 4.80 19.49 11.74
C THR A 95 3.61 20.31 11.24
N GLY A 96 2.82 20.86 12.15
CA GLY A 96 1.78 21.87 11.87
C GLY A 96 0.42 21.27 11.48
N ARG A 97 0.21 19.97 11.61
CA ARG A 97 -1.06 19.31 11.22
C ARG A 97 -1.86 18.79 12.42
N LYS A 98 -1.45 19.08 13.65
CA LYS A 98 -2.10 18.65 14.89
C LYS A 98 -3.60 18.99 14.90
N ASP A 99 -3.96 20.24 14.68
CA ASP A 99 -5.35 20.71 14.78
C ASP A 99 -6.26 20.15 13.67
N ARG A 100 -5.66 19.66 12.58
CA ARG A 100 -6.35 19.07 11.45
C ARG A 100 -6.24 17.53 11.43
N PHE A 101 -5.58 16.93 12.39
CA PHE A 101 -5.33 15.48 12.36
C PHE A 101 -6.63 14.66 12.37
N CYS A 102 -7.71 15.18 12.95
CA CYS A 102 -9.06 14.60 12.88
C CYS A 102 -9.64 14.48 11.46
N THR A 103 -9.03 15.16 10.46
CA THR A 103 -9.39 15.03 9.05
C THR A 103 -8.50 14.06 8.27
N ASN A 104 -7.57 13.37 8.95
CA ASN A 104 -6.67 12.42 8.32
C ASN A 104 -7.45 11.34 7.55
N ARG A 105 -7.07 11.08 6.29
CA ARG A 105 -7.68 10.08 5.41
C ARG A 105 -9.11 10.41 4.93
N LYS A 106 -9.66 11.58 5.26
CA LYS A 106 -10.99 12.04 4.80
C LYS A 106 -10.86 12.89 3.53
N LEU A 107 -11.92 12.92 2.76
CA LEU A 107 -12.02 13.80 1.58
C LEU A 107 -11.78 15.27 1.99
N ASN A 108 -10.97 16.00 1.23
CA ASN A 108 -10.52 17.37 1.54
C ASN A 108 -9.78 17.52 2.90
N GLY A 109 -9.44 16.43 3.55
CA GLY A 109 -8.65 16.39 4.77
C GLY A 109 -7.15 16.28 4.52
N ILE A 110 -6.39 15.94 5.57
CA ILE A 110 -4.96 15.66 5.40
C ILE A 110 -4.74 14.28 4.77
N MET A 111 -3.70 14.19 3.94
CA MET A 111 -3.35 12.97 3.22
C MET A 111 -3.03 11.81 4.17
N PRO A 112 -3.27 10.55 3.77
CA PRO A 112 -2.98 9.37 4.60
C PRO A 112 -1.48 9.20 4.89
N PHE A 113 -0.63 9.57 3.94
CA PHE A 113 0.82 9.45 4.00
C PHE A 113 1.48 10.83 3.83
N PRO A 114 2.74 11.02 4.33
CA PRO A 114 3.51 12.22 4.04
C PRO A 114 3.63 12.51 2.55
N SER A 115 3.45 13.77 2.17
CA SER A 115 3.56 14.23 0.78
C SER A 115 4.06 15.68 0.73
N PRO A 116 5.05 16.00 -0.12
CA PRO A 116 5.48 17.38 -0.35
C PRO A 116 4.37 18.32 -0.86
N LEU A 117 3.28 17.76 -1.38
CA LEU A 117 2.10 18.53 -1.79
C LEU A 117 1.28 19.04 -0.59
N GLU A 118 1.46 18.43 0.59
CA GLU A 118 0.74 18.78 1.82
C GLU A 118 1.59 19.64 2.76
N SER A 119 2.89 19.35 2.88
CA SER A 119 3.76 20.02 3.85
C SER A 119 5.21 20.08 3.39
N GLU A 120 5.88 21.22 3.63
CA GLU A 120 7.32 21.38 3.39
C GLU A 120 8.20 20.46 4.25
N TYR A 121 7.67 19.92 5.35
CA TYR A 121 8.34 18.95 6.21
C TYR A 121 8.34 17.53 5.63
N ASP A 122 7.48 17.26 4.65
CA ASP A 122 7.40 15.98 3.96
C ASP A 122 8.39 15.97 2.79
N SER A 123 9.55 15.36 2.97
CA SER A 123 10.65 15.46 2.00
C SER A 123 10.39 14.71 0.70
N PHE A 124 9.58 13.65 0.73
CA PHE A 124 9.25 12.82 -0.44
C PHE A 124 7.85 12.21 -0.32
N VAL A 125 7.28 11.79 -1.46
CA VAL A 125 6.00 11.09 -1.46
C VAL A 125 6.15 9.70 -0.84
N CYS A 126 5.24 9.37 0.06
CA CYS A 126 5.15 8.07 0.72
C CYS A 126 3.94 7.27 0.22
N GLY A 127 3.82 6.02 0.66
CA GLY A 127 2.73 5.09 0.31
C GLY A 127 3.26 3.72 -0.10
N HIS A 128 4.27 3.67 -0.96
CA HIS A 128 4.92 2.44 -1.40
C HIS A 128 6.25 2.19 -0.67
N ALA A 129 6.53 0.92 -0.35
CA ALA A 129 7.72 0.53 0.39
C ALA A 129 9.02 0.58 -0.43
N SER A 130 10.15 0.63 0.27
CA SER A 130 11.50 0.38 -0.24
C SER A 130 12.13 1.52 -1.07
N ASN A 131 11.49 2.68 -1.20
CA ASN A 131 11.99 3.80 -2.02
C ASN A 131 12.83 4.83 -1.25
N SER A 132 12.77 4.84 0.07
CA SER A 132 13.35 5.89 0.91
C SER A 132 14.87 6.01 0.76
N ILE A 133 15.60 4.90 0.69
CA ILE A 133 17.06 4.89 0.57
C ILE A 133 17.51 5.53 -0.73
N SER A 134 16.92 5.14 -1.85
CA SER A 134 17.25 5.69 -3.18
C SER A 134 16.90 7.18 -3.27
N ALA A 135 15.72 7.58 -2.77
CA ALA A 135 15.30 8.98 -2.75
C ALA A 135 16.24 9.84 -1.87
N ALA A 136 16.57 9.35 -0.66
CA ALA A 136 17.49 10.03 0.25
C ALA A 136 18.91 10.17 -0.33
N LEU A 137 19.42 9.14 -0.99
CA LEU A 137 20.73 9.20 -1.67
C LEU A 137 20.72 10.28 -2.76
N GLY A 138 19.70 10.32 -3.60
CA GLY A 138 19.53 11.35 -4.62
C GLY A 138 19.52 12.77 -4.01
N MET A 139 18.76 12.97 -2.92
CA MET A 139 18.73 14.25 -2.20
C MET A 139 20.08 14.63 -1.58
N ALA A 140 20.79 13.68 -0.97
CA ALA A 140 22.11 13.93 -0.35
C ALA A 140 23.14 14.36 -1.41
N LEU A 141 23.14 13.72 -2.57
CA LEU A 141 24.03 14.07 -3.69
C LEU A 141 23.68 15.44 -4.31
N ALA A 142 22.38 15.70 -4.51
CA ALA A 142 21.91 16.98 -5.02
C ALA A 142 22.29 18.12 -4.07
N ALA A 143 22.11 17.95 -2.74
CA ALA A 143 22.50 18.93 -1.75
C ALA A 143 23.98 19.30 -1.82
N LYS A 144 24.88 18.32 -1.99
CA LYS A 144 26.31 18.57 -2.19
C LYS A 144 26.60 19.39 -3.46
N LYS A 145 25.90 19.08 -4.56
CA LYS A 145 26.11 19.75 -5.87
C LYS A 145 25.54 21.18 -5.91
N THR A 146 24.48 21.45 -5.14
CA THR A 146 23.80 22.77 -5.10
C THR A 146 24.34 23.70 -4.00
N GLY A 147 25.46 23.38 -3.37
CA GLY A 147 26.07 24.21 -2.31
C GLY A 147 25.42 24.03 -0.92
N ASN A 148 24.42 23.16 -0.80
CA ASN A 148 23.76 22.84 0.48
C ASN A 148 24.39 21.63 1.19
N GLY A 149 25.70 21.46 1.06
CA GLY A 149 26.43 20.28 1.57
C GLY A 149 26.40 20.07 3.09
N LYS A 150 25.92 21.05 3.84
CA LYS A 150 25.68 20.94 5.31
C LYS A 150 24.33 20.30 5.65
N ARG A 151 23.42 20.13 4.67
CA ARG A 151 22.11 19.52 4.88
C ARG A 151 22.27 18.04 5.21
N HIS A 152 21.64 17.62 6.30
CA HIS A 152 21.54 16.20 6.64
C HIS A 152 20.36 15.55 5.90
N VAL A 153 20.55 14.32 5.46
CA VAL A 153 19.49 13.52 4.85
C VAL A 153 19.40 12.18 5.56
N VAL A 154 18.21 11.86 6.04
CA VAL A 154 17.91 10.64 6.81
C VAL A 154 16.84 9.84 6.11
N ALA A 155 17.12 8.59 5.78
CA ALA A 155 16.13 7.61 5.34
C ALA A 155 15.64 6.80 6.54
N ILE A 156 14.32 6.70 6.72
CA ILE A 156 13.69 5.92 7.80
C ILE A 156 12.93 4.77 7.16
N ILE A 157 13.41 3.53 7.34
CA ILE A 157 12.87 2.34 6.69
C ILE A 157 12.58 1.24 7.72
N GLY A 158 11.44 0.54 7.55
CA GLY A 158 11.11 -0.64 8.35
C GLY A 158 11.79 -1.92 7.84
N ASP A 159 11.92 -2.93 8.70
CA ASP A 159 12.52 -4.23 8.38
C ASP A 159 11.79 -4.94 7.22
N GLY A 160 10.46 -4.86 7.17
CA GLY A 160 9.68 -5.39 6.04
C GLY A 160 10.00 -4.69 4.72
N ALA A 161 10.05 -3.36 4.71
CA ALA A 161 10.38 -2.57 3.53
C ALA A 161 11.85 -2.73 3.09
N MET A 162 12.75 -3.04 4.02
CA MET A 162 14.16 -3.31 3.74
C MET A 162 14.35 -4.59 2.89
N SER A 163 13.38 -5.51 2.88
CA SER A 163 13.42 -6.74 2.08
C SER A 163 13.13 -6.52 0.60
N GLY A 164 12.62 -5.36 0.19
CA GLY A 164 12.30 -5.07 -1.21
C GLY A 164 13.54 -4.82 -2.07
N GLY A 165 13.49 -5.21 -3.35
CA GLY A 165 14.62 -5.11 -4.28
C GLY A 165 15.18 -3.70 -4.39
N LEU A 166 14.33 -2.67 -4.50
CA LEU A 166 14.75 -1.27 -4.60
C LEU A 166 15.55 -0.80 -3.37
N ALA A 167 15.26 -1.32 -2.17
CA ALA A 167 16.05 -1.01 -0.98
C ALA A 167 17.47 -1.59 -1.09
N PHE A 168 17.64 -2.81 -1.61
CA PHE A 168 18.95 -3.40 -1.87
C PHE A 168 19.72 -2.66 -2.97
N GLU A 169 19.06 -2.24 -4.04
CA GLU A 169 19.63 -1.39 -5.09
C GLU A 169 20.13 -0.07 -4.50
N GLY A 170 19.31 0.55 -3.63
CA GLY A 170 19.67 1.75 -2.89
C GLY A 170 20.91 1.53 -2.01
N LEU A 171 20.95 0.47 -1.19
CA LEU A 171 22.09 0.12 -0.35
C LEU A 171 23.37 -0.11 -1.15
N ASN A 172 23.26 -0.83 -2.26
CA ASN A 172 24.40 -1.08 -3.16
C ASN A 172 25.00 0.23 -3.69
N ASN A 173 24.17 1.20 -4.05
CA ASN A 173 24.62 2.50 -4.54
C ASN A 173 25.10 3.43 -3.41
N VAL A 174 24.48 3.39 -2.22
CA VAL A 174 24.94 4.12 -1.03
C VAL A 174 26.38 3.77 -0.69
N SER A 175 26.77 2.50 -0.85
CA SER A 175 28.09 1.97 -0.51
C SER A 175 29.23 2.52 -1.38
N THR A 176 28.94 2.82 -2.62
CA THR A 176 29.93 3.22 -3.64
C THR A 176 29.92 4.71 -3.97
N THR A 177 28.84 5.41 -3.61
CA THR A 177 28.65 6.83 -3.91
C THR A 177 29.04 7.68 -2.70
N PRO A 178 29.92 8.71 -2.82
CA PRO A 178 30.33 9.55 -1.70
C PRO A 178 29.15 10.33 -1.10
N ASN A 179 28.70 9.94 0.09
CA ASN A 179 27.59 10.57 0.80
C ASN A 179 27.79 10.49 2.32
N ASP A 180 27.03 11.31 3.06
CA ASP A 180 27.04 11.35 4.53
C ASP A 180 25.65 11.00 5.10
N MET A 181 24.79 10.36 4.32
CA MET A 181 23.43 10.04 4.75
C MET A 181 23.38 9.06 5.92
N LEU A 182 22.31 9.19 6.70
CA LEU A 182 21.94 8.25 7.75
C LEU A 182 20.75 7.41 7.29
N ILE A 183 20.88 6.10 7.38
CA ILE A 183 19.78 5.17 7.22
C ILE A 183 19.36 4.71 8.62
N ILE A 184 18.09 4.83 8.95
CA ILE A 184 17.53 4.31 10.20
C ILE A 184 16.67 3.10 9.86
N LEU A 185 17.11 1.93 10.30
CA LEU A 185 16.34 0.69 10.22
C LEU A 185 15.51 0.56 11.49
N ASN A 186 14.19 0.73 11.35
CA ASN A 186 13.22 0.52 12.41
C ASN A 186 12.74 -0.94 12.37
N ASP A 187 13.37 -1.79 13.17
CA ASP A 187 13.13 -3.23 13.22
C ASP A 187 12.16 -3.59 14.34
N ASN A 188 10.98 -4.06 13.97
CA ASN A 188 9.99 -4.59 14.90
C ASN A 188 9.54 -6.03 14.55
N ASN A 189 10.27 -6.70 13.64
CA ASN A 189 10.00 -8.05 13.14
C ASN A 189 8.63 -8.21 12.45
N MET A 190 8.03 -7.11 11.98
CA MET A 190 6.70 -7.09 11.39
C MET A 190 6.66 -6.22 10.13
N SER A 191 6.03 -6.74 9.08
CA SER A 191 5.45 -5.94 8.01
C SER A 191 3.96 -5.67 8.32
N ILE A 192 3.02 -5.87 7.42
CA ILE A 192 1.60 -5.97 7.78
C ILE A 192 1.40 -7.24 8.62
N ASP A 193 1.80 -8.37 8.09
CA ASP A 193 1.95 -9.64 8.79
C ASP A 193 3.41 -9.83 9.28
N ARG A 194 3.78 -11.00 9.77
CA ARG A 194 5.16 -11.27 10.20
C ARG A 194 6.10 -11.22 9.01
N SER A 195 7.20 -10.49 9.13
CA SER A 195 8.26 -10.43 8.11
C SER A 195 8.79 -11.82 7.77
N VAL A 196 9.12 -12.07 6.50
CA VAL A 196 9.63 -13.36 6.00
C VAL A 196 11.03 -13.20 5.37
N GLY A 197 11.69 -14.32 5.08
CA GLY A 197 12.93 -14.36 4.31
C GLY A 197 14.22 -14.35 5.13
N GLY A 198 15.34 -14.49 4.42
CA GLY A 198 16.69 -14.63 4.99
C GLY A 198 17.19 -13.38 5.70
N LEU A 199 16.83 -12.19 5.23
CA LEU A 199 17.21 -10.93 5.88
C LEU A 199 16.65 -10.85 7.29
N LYS A 200 15.38 -11.23 7.50
CA LYS A 200 14.78 -11.31 8.84
C LYS A 200 15.58 -12.21 9.76
N GLN A 201 15.97 -13.40 9.29
CA GLN A 201 16.78 -14.33 10.09
C GLN A 201 18.14 -13.73 10.45
N ALA A 202 18.76 -12.98 9.52
CA ALA A 202 20.01 -12.28 9.77
C ALA A 202 19.85 -11.18 10.83
N LEU A 203 18.78 -10.38 10.76
CA LEU A 203 18.48 -9.34 11.75
C LEU A 203 18.18 -9.94 13.13
N LEU A 204 17.40 -11.02 13.20
CA LEU A 204 17.13 -11.73 14.46
C LEU A 204 18.42 -12.22 15.13
N LYS A 205 19.38 -12.77 14.37
CA LYS A 205 20.69 -13.19 14.91
C LYS A 205 21.48 -12.01 15.50
N LEU A 206 21.38 -10.82 14.89
CA LEU A 206 22.01 -9.60 15.43
C LEU A 206 21.34 -9.17 16.74
N ASN A 207 20.01 -9.31 16.86
CA ASN A 207 19.25 -8.92 18.05
C ASN A 207 19.46 -9.89 19.24
N THR A 208 19.67 -11.19 18.99
CA THR A 208 19.70 -12.25 20.02
C THR A 208 21.12 -12.62 20.48
N ASN A 209 22.18 -12.04 19.94
CA ASN A 209 23.55 -12.36 20.33
C ASN A 209 23.92 -11.73 21.67
N GLU A 210 23.70 -12.47 22.76
CA GLU A 210 23.99 -12.01 24.14
C GLU A 210 25.48 -11.66 24.35
N THR A 211 26.40 -12.40 23.75
CA THR A 211 27.84 -12.14 23.86
C THR A 211 28.20 -10.78 23.27
N TYR A 212 27.63 -10.44 22.13
CA TYR A 212 27.78 -9.13 21.48
C TYR A 212 27.22 -8.01 22.34
N ASN A 213 26.01 -8.18 22.87
CA ASN A 213 25.34 -7.19 23.70
C ASN A 213 26.05 -6.98 25.05
N ASN A 214 26.55 -8.05 25.68
CA ASN A 214 27.25 -8.00 26.94
C ASN A 214 28.64 -7.36 26.83
N VAL A 215 29.41 -7.65 25.78
CA VAL A 215 30.72 -7.01 25.54
C VAL A 215 30.56 -5.52 25.26
N ARG A 216 29.53 -5.15 24.48
CA ARG A 216 29.19 -3.77 24.19
C ARG A 216 28.79 -2.98 25.46
N PHE A 217 27.94 -3.58 26.29
CA PHE A 217 27.50 -2.95 27.54
C PHE A 217 28.66 -2.74 28.51
N LYS A 218 29.54 -3.72 28.67
CA LYS A 218 30.76 -3.62 29.49
C LYS A 218 31.74 -2.59 28.96
N LEU A 219 31.93 -2.51 27.63
CA LEU A 219 32.83 -1.56 26.99
C LEU A 219 32.29 -0.13 27.09
N SER A 220 30.98 0.09 26.87
CA SER A 220 30.32 1.38 27.04
C SER A 220 30.44 1.88 28.50
N LYS A 221 30.24 1.00 29.47
CA LYS A 221 30.36 1.30 30.90
C LYS A 221 31.81 1.62 31.30
N TRP A 222 32.78 0.91 30.74
CA TRP A 222 34.21 1.14 30.97
C TRP A 222 34.68 2.46 30.35
N LEU A 223 34.26 2.82 29.14
CA LEU A 223 34.55 4.08 28.45
C LEU A 223 33.94 5.27 29.18
N ASN A 224 32.72 5.15 29.69
CA ASN A 224 32.08 6.19 30.51
C ASN A 224 32.76 6.39 31.87
N ALA A 225 33.29 5.33 32.47
CA ALA A 225 33.91 5.38 33.80
C ALA A 225 35.32 6.02 33.80
N LYS A 226 36.02 6.06 32.67
CA LYS A 226 37.41 6.55 32.59
C LYS A 226 37.57 7.94 32.00
N GLY A 227 36.52 8.70 31.67
CA GLY A 227 36.62 10.11 31.26
C GLY A 227 37.45 10.39 30.01
N TYR A 228 37.74 9.40 29.17
CA TYR A 228 38.56 9.55 27.97
C TYR A 228 37.71 10.09 26.79
N LEU A 229 37.49 11.40 26.77
CA LEU A 229 36.74 12.08 25.70
C LEU A 229 37.56 13.19 25.05
N ASP A 230 38.64 12.81 24.34
CA ASP A 230 39.33 13.70 23.41
C ASP A 230 38.94 13.31 21.96
N GLU A 231 38.62 14.31 21.11
CA GLU A 231 37.93 14.13 19.79
C GLU A 231 38.77 13.28 18.81
N ASP A 232 40.08 13.42 18.80
CA ASP A 232 40.96 12.66 17.89
C ASP A 232 41.15 11.19 18.28
N ARG A 233 41.01 10.85 19.56
CA ARG A 233 41.06 9.46 20.04
C ARG A 233 39.75 8.69 19.86
N ARG A 234 38.63 9.40 19.72
CA ARG A 234 37.31 8.81 19.43
C ARG A 234 37.28 8.01 18.14
N GLN A 235 37.91 8.50 17.07
CA GLN A 235 37.96 7.77 15.78
C GLN A 235 38.79 6.48 15.87
N GLY A 236 39.87 6.49 16.65
CA GLY A 236 40.66 5.30 16.92
C GLY A 236 39.92 4.24 17.72
N ILE A 237 39.12 4.64 18.72
CA ILE A 237 38.31 3.73 19.55
C ILE A 237 37.15 3.13 18.74
N LEU A 238 36.52 3.88 17.83
CA LEU A 238 35.47 3.37 16.92
C LEU A 238 36.06 2.36 15.93
N ARG A 239 37.26 2.60 15.39
CA ARG A 239 37.98 1.64 14.53
C ARG A 239 38.40 0.40 15.30
N LEU A 240 38.88 0.53 16.53
CA LEU A 240 39.25 -0.58 17.41
C LEU A 240 38.01 -1.40 17.81
N ASN A 241 36.89 -0.75 18.07
CA ASN A 241 35.61 -1.42 18.37
C ASN A 241 35.09 -2.21 17.17
N ASN A 242 35.22 -1.70 15.95
CA ASN A 242 34.88 -2.39 14.73
C ASN A 242 35.84 -3.55 14.42
N ALA A 243 37.13 -3.39 14.67
CA ALA A 243 38.14 -4.44 14.54
C ALA A 243 37.96 -5.55 15.58
N LEU A 244 37.64 -5.22 16.84
CA LEU A 244 37.27 -6.19 17.87
C LEU A 244 35.97 -6.90 17.59
N LYS A 245 34.98 -6.21 16.98
CA LYS A 245 33.73 -6.84 16.49
C LYS A 245 34.01 -7.89 15.43
N SER A 246 34.84 -7.59 14.44
CA SER A 246 35.20 -8.53 13.37
C SER A 246 36.04 -9.70 13.86
N ALA A 247 36.84 -9.51 14.93
CA ALA A 247 37.65 -10.55 15.53
C ALA A 247 36.88 -11.47 16.49
N ILE A 248 35.82 -10.97 17.13
CA ILE A 248 35.00 -11.73 18.09
C ILE A 248 33.78 -12.39 17.42
N SER A 249 33.17 -11.74 16.42
CA SER A 249 32.14 -12.34 15.60
C SER A 249 32.73 -12.66 14.22
N HIS A 250 32.92 -13.91 13.91
CA HIS A 250 33.28 -14.37 12.56
C HIS A 250 32.22 -14.09 11.48
N GLN A 251 31.25 -13.19 11.74
CA GLN A 251 30.17 -12.83 10.83
C GLN A 251 30.13 -11.32 10.66
N GLN A 252 30.67 -10.83 9.52
CA GLN A 252 30.34 -9.50 9.02
C GLN A 252 28.84 -9.47 8.75
N ASN A 253 28.13 -8.42 9.24
CA ASN A 253 26.75 -8.23 8.82
C ASN A 253 26.72 -7.70 7.37
N ILE A 254 25.57 -7.88 6.70
CA ILE A 254 25.38 -7.51 5.31
C ILE A 254 25.70 -6.03 5.03
N PHE A 255 25.45 -5.13 5.97
CA PHE A 255 25.67 -3.70 5.81
C PHE A 255 27.18 -3.34 5.88
N GLU A 256 27.91 -3.95 6.78
CA GLU A 256 29.36 -3.78 6.88
C GLU A 256 30.07 -4.40 5.65
N GLY A 257 29.53 -5.51 5.12
CA GLY A 257 29.98 -6.09 3.85
C GLY A 257 29.81 -5.13 2.65
N LEU A 258 28.81 -4.25 2.72
CA LEU A 258 28.61 -3.15 1.75
C LEU A 258 29.33 -1.85 2.13
N ASN A 259 30.31 -1.83 3.05
CA ASN A 259 31.00 -0.64 3.53
C ASN A 259 30.09 0.45 4.13
N ILE A 260 28.91 0.09 4.61
CA ILE A 260 28.01 0.97 5.35
C ILE A 260 28.26 0.77 6.84
N ARG A 261 28.65 1.81 7.55
CA ARG A 261 28.93 1.70 9.00
C ARG A 261 27.64 1.39 9.76
N TYR A 262 27.65 0.28 10.47
CA TYR A 262 26.51 -0.20 11.23
C TYR A 262 26.61 0.15 12.71
N PHE A 263 25.50 0.68 13.25
CA PHE A 263 25.33 1.03 14.65
C PHE A 263 24.05 0.41 15.18
N GLY A 264 24.14 -0.41 16.20
CA GLY A 264 22.95 -1.03 16.79
C GLY A 264 23.13 -2.52 17.08
N PRO A 265 22.01 -3.22 17.43
CA PRO A 265 20.69 -2.63 17.67
C PRO A 265 20.63 -1.77 18.95
N PHE A 266 19.85 -0.68 18.93
CA PHE A 266 19.52 0.14 20.09
C PHE A 266 18.04 0.00 20.42
N ASP A 267 17.68 0.27 21.69
CA ASP A 267 16.29 0.37 22.10
C ASP A 267 15.65 1.62 21.48
N GLY A 268 14.71 1.40 20.54
CA GLY A 268 14.00 2.47 19.84
C GLY A 268 12.95 3.19 20.71
N HIS A 269 12.70 2.72 21.94
CA HIS A 269 11.79 3.36 22.90
C HIS A 269 12.51 4.17 23.99
N ASN A 270 13.84 4.16 24.00
CA ASN A 270 14.62 4.98 24.90
C ASN A 270 14.96 6.35 24.26
N ILE A 271 14.07 7.34 24.44
CA ILE A 271 14.22 8.68 23.83
C ILE A 271 15.53 9.36 24.19
N THR A 272 15.99 9.23 25.44
CA THR A 272 17.25 9.86 25.92
C THR A 272 18.45 9.26 25.20
N GLU A 273 18.49 7.94 25.04
CA GLU A 273 19.54 7.27 24.29
C GLU A 273 19.48 7.61 22.81
N LEU A 274 18.29 7.66 22.21
CA LEU A 274 18.10 8.03 20.80
C LEU A 274 18.64 9.43 20.51
N VAL A 275 18.31 10.43 21.32
CA VAL A 275 18.82 11.81 21.16
C VAL A 275 20.34 11.83 21.21
N ARG A 276 20.95 11.14 22.20
CA ARG A 276 22.40 11.05 22.36
C ARG A 276 23.04 10.40 21.12
N VAL A 277 22.52 9.27 20.64
CA VAL A 277 23.08 8.54 19.51
C VAL A 277 22.93 9.34 18.22
N LEU A 278 21.76 9.92 17.95
CA LEU A 278 21.51 10.72 16.74
C LEU A 278 22.42 11.95 16.67
N ARG A 279 22.67 12.64 17.79
CA ARG A 279 23.64 13.75 17.83
C ARG A 279 25.06 13.31 17.47
N GLN A 280 25.47 12.12 17.91
CA GLN A 280 26.80 11.58 17.58
C GLN A 280 26.91 11.16 16.10
N LEU A 281 25.83 10.66 15.53
CA LEU A 281 25.80 10.21 14.13
C LEU A 281 25.60 11.35 13.14
N LYS A 282 24.94 12.44 13.55
CA LYS A 282 24.55 13.55 12.70
C LYS A 282 25.70 14.08 11.85
N ASP A 283 26.83 14.41 12.48
CA ASP A 283 27.97 15.04 11.80
C ASP A 283 29.03 14.02 11.34
N MET A 284 28.82 12.74 11.57
CA MET A 284 29.73 11.67 11.16
C MET A 284 29.79 11.53 9.63
N LYS A 285 31.00 11.51 9.07
CA LYS A 285 31.21 11.39 7.62
C LYS A 285 31.01 9.96 7.11
N GLY A 286 30.57 9.86 5.87
CA GLY A 286 30.32 8.61 5.16
C GLY A 286 28.98 7.96 5.51
N PRO A 287 28.53 6.99 4.70
CA PRO A 287 27.25 6.32 4.89
C PRO A 287 27.20 5.51 6.18
N LYS A 288 26.08 5.57 6.85
CA LYS A 288 25.85 4.89 8.13
C LYS A 288 24.43 4.41 8.28
N LEU A 289 24.29 3.28 8.98
CA LEU A 289 23.00 2.69 9.31
C LEU A 289 22.86 2.59 10.83
N LEU A 290 21.78 3.15 11.35
CA LEU A 290 21.35 3.01 12.74
C LEU A 290 20.23 1.98 12.79
N HIS A 291 20.48 0.86 13.47
CA HIS A 291 19.49 -0.20 13.68
C HIS A 291 18.80 0.01 15.03
N LEU A 292 17.50 0.16 15.01
CA LEU A 292 16.65 0.31 16.18
C LEU A 292 15.75 -0.90 16.32
N HIS A 293 15.68 -1.46 17.52
CA HIS A 293 14.67 -2.44 17.86
C HIS A 293 13.47 -1.73 18.50
N THR A 294 12.29 -1.94 17.94
CA THR A 294 11.03 -1.35 18.43
C THR A 294 9.94 -2.41 18.58
N ILE A 295 8.86 -2.02 19.25
CA ILE A 295 7.66 -2.84 19.41
C ILE A 295 6.52 -2.17 18.66
N LYS A 296 5.96 -2.85 17.67
CA LYS A 296 4.79 -2.39 16.92
C LYS A 296 3.59 -2.30 17.86
N GLY A 297 2.96 -1.13 17.96
CA GLY A 297 1.87 -0.88 18.91
C GLY A 297 2.30 -0.48 20.33
N HIS A 298 3.60 -0.14 20.52
CA HIS A 298 4.17 0.19 21.83
C HIS A 298 3.34 1.19 22.64
N GLY A 299 3.12 0.88 23.92
CA GLY A 299 2.36 1.70 24.86
C GLY A 299 0.84 1.45 24.83
N TYR A 300 0.37 0.47 24.02
CA TYR A 300 -1.02 0.02 24.05
C TYR A 300 -1.09 -1.52 24.04
N ALA A 301 -1.32 -2.10 25.19
CA ALA A 301 -1.23 -3.55 25.41
C ALA A 301 -2.03 -4.43 24.41
N PRO A 302 -3.25 -4.06 23.97
CA PRO A 302 -3.95 -4.82 22.93
C PRO A 302 -3.18 -4.85 21.60
N ALA A 303 -2.55 -3.73 21.21
CA ALA A 303 -1.79 -3.63 19.96
C ALA A 303 -0.45 -4.37 20.02
N GLU A 304 0.25 -4.35 21.16
CA GLU A 304 1.48 -5.11 21.34
C GLU A 304 1.24 -6.63 21.26
N LYS A 305 0.08 -7.12 21.76
CA LYS A 305 -0.28 -8.55 21.74
C LYS A 305 -0.71 -9.05 20.35
N ALA A 306 -1.33 -8.19 19.53
CA ALA A 306 -1.95 -8.58 18.26
C ALA A 306 -1.64 -7.58 17.12
N ALA A 307 -0.37 -7.29 16.90
CA ALA A 307 0.13 -6.22 16.03
C ALA A 307 -0.42 -6.24 14.59
N THR A 308 -0.72 -7.42 14.03
CA THR A 308 -1.36 -7.57 12.71
C THR A 308 -2.77 -6.98 12.70
N ILE A 309 -3.60 -7.33 13.68
CA ILE A 309 -4.98 -6.82 13.80
C ILE A 309 -4.97 -5.31 14.03
N TRP A 310 -4.03 -4.83 14.85
CA TRP A 310 -3.89 -3.43 15.22
C TRP A 310 -3.09 -2.59 14.21
N HIS A 311 -2.70 -3.17 13.10
CA HIS A 311 -2.12 -2.39 11.98
C HIS A 311 -3.10 -1.31 11.49
N ALA A 312 -4.35 -1.72 11.23
CA ALA A 312 -5.47 -0.84 10.90
C ALA A 312 -6.77 -1.38 11.55
N PRO A 313 -6.99 -1.13 12.86
CA PRO A 313 -7.97 -1.87 13.66
C PRO A 313 -9.44 -1.54 13.39
N GLY A 314 -9.74 -0.48 12.61
CA GLY A 314 -11.08 0.10 12.58
C GLY A 314 -11.33 0.95 13.83
N LYS A 315 -12.60 1.23 14.16
CA LYS A 315 -12.98 1.92 15.40
C LYS A 315 -12.86 0.97 16.59
N PHE A 316 -12.54 1.49 17.77
CA PHE A 316 -12.37 0.69 18.96
C PHE A 316 -12.56 1.50 20.26
N ASN A 317 -12.86 0.80 21.34
CA ASN A 317 -12.89 1.38 22.68
C ASN A 317 -11.47 1.39 23.27
N ILE A 318 -10.94 2.56 23.59
CA ILE A 318 -9.57 2.72 24.11
C ILE A 318 -9.36 1.94 25.42
N ASN A 319 -10.36 1.94 26.31
CA ASN A 319 -10.22 1.39 27.66
C ASN A 319 -10.27 -0.14 27.68
N THR A 320 -11.11 -0.74 26.82
CA THR A 320 -11.29 -2.19 26.77
C THR A 320 -10.45 -2.87 25.69
N GLY A 321 -10.03 -2.13 24.65
CA GLY A 321 -9.42 -2.69 23.46
C GLY A 321 -10.41 -3.44 22.56
N GLU A 322 -11.71 -3.33 22.82
CA GLU A 322 -12.74 -3.96 22.01
C GLU A 322 -12.93 -3.18 20.71
N ARG A 323 -12.86 -3.89 19.59
CA ARG A 323 -13.09 -3.30 18.26
C ARG A 323 -14.58 -3.16 18.01
N ILE A 324 -14.98 -1.99 17.55
CA ILE A 324 -16.35 -1.72 17.12
C ILE A 324 -16.46 -2.18 15.66
N THR A 325 -17.09 -3.34 15.47
CA THR A 325 -17.38 -3.89 14.14
C THR A 325 -18.86 -3.72 13.85
N ASP A 326 -19.18 -3.40 12.61
CA ASP A 326 -20.56 -3.42 12.15
C ASP A 326 -21.08 -4.87 12.15
N ASP A 327 -22.38 -5.05 12.33
CA ASP A 327 -23.01 -6.37 12.17
C ASP A 327 -22.94 -6.76 10.68
N GLU A 328 -22.16 -7.79 10.37
CA GLU A 328 -22.00 -8.30 9.02
C GLU A 328 -23.09 -9.37 8.66
N THR A 329 -24.10 -9.58 9.51
CA THR A 329 -25.19 -10.53 9.24
C THR A 329 -26.01 -10.09 8.02
N GLY A 330 -26.08 -10.94 6.99
CA GLY A 330 -26.77 -10.63 5.75
C GLY A 330 -26.06 -9.62 4.84
N VAL A 331 -24.81 -9.25 5.16
CA VAL A 331 -23.97 -8.43 4.29
C VAL A 331 -23.22 -9.35 3.32
N PRO A 332 -23.15 -9.01 2.01
CA PRO A 332 -22.34 -9.74 1.05
C PRO A 332 -20.86 -9.84 1.50
N PRO A 333 -20.14 -10.90 1.15
CA PRO A 333 -18.74 -11.06 1.54
C PRO A 333 -17.85 -9.99 0.90
N LYS A 334 -16.66 -9.79 1.49
CA LYS A 334 -15.62 -9.01 0.84
C LYS A 334 -15.03 -9.80 -0.33
N TYR A 335 -14.71 -9.13 -1.44
CA TYR A 335 -14.12 -9.80 -2.62
C TYR A 335 -12.87 -10.61 -2.28
N GLN A 336 -12.02 -10.12 -1.38
CA GLN A 336 -10.85 -10.88 -0.92
C GLN A 336 -11.22 -12.20 -0.21
N THR A 337 -12.35 -12.24 0.51
CA THR A 337 -12.85 -13.47 1.15
C THR A 337 -13.33 -14.46 0.08
N VAL A 338 -14.10 -13.98 -0.90
CA VAL A 338 -14.51 -14.79 -2.06
C VAL A 338 -13.29 -15.38 -2.76
N PHE A 339 -12.26 -14.57 -3.03
CA PHE A 339 -11.00 -15.05 -3.61
C PHE A 339 -10.37 -16.16 -2.76
N GLY A 340 -10.15 -15.92 -1.46
CA GLY A 340 -9.43 -16.87 -0.59
C GLY A 340 -10.14 -18.21 -0.43
N GLU A 341 -11.47 -18.20 -0.24
CA GLU A 341 -12.27 -19.41 -0.10
C GLU A 341 -12.40 -20.16 -1.44
N THR A 342 -12.60 -19.45 -2.54
CA THR A 342 -12.62 -20.04 -3.89
C THR A 342 -11.27 -20.67 -4.22
N LEU A 343 -10.15 -19.99 -3.92
CA LEU A 343 -8.82 -20.55 -4.16
C LEU A 343 -8.59 -21.86 -3.39
N LEU A 344 -9.03 -21.93 -2.13
CA LEU A 344 -8.95 -23.17 -1.33
C LEU A 344 -9.83 -24.28 -1.96
N GLU A 345 -11.04 -23.95 -2.39
CA GLU A 345 -11.94 -24.92 -3.02
C GLU A 345 -11.35 -25.48 -4.31
N LEU A 346 -10.82 -24.63 -5.19
CA LEU A 346 -10.13 -25.04 -6.41
C LEU A 346 -8.88 -25.87 -6.11
N ALA A 347 -8.08 -25.47 -5.13
CA ALA A 347 -6.86 -26.14 -4.73
C ALA A 347 -7.11 -27.56 -4.18
N LYS A 348 -8.26 -27.83 -3.55
CA LYS A 348 -8.63 -29.17 -3.10
C LYS A 348 -8.80 -30.13 -4.29
N ASN A 349 -9.28 -29.63 -5.42
CA ASN A 349 -9.60 -30.43 -6.61
C ASN A 349 -8.48 -30.41 -7.66
N ASN A 350 -7.55 -29.45 -7.62
CA ASN A 350 -6.45 -29.33 -8.56
C ASN A 350 -5.11 -29.25 -7.83
N PRO A 351 -4.30 -30.33 -7.84
CA PRO A 351 -3.02 -30.38 -7.12
C PRO A 351 -1.96 -29.43 -7.69
N ARG A 352 -2.14 -28.89 -8.89
CA ARG A 352 -1.20 -27.95 -9.51
C ARG A 352 -1.30 -26.53 -8.95
N ILE A 353 -2.43 -26.17 -8.31
CA ILE A 353 -2.66 -24.80 -7.83
C ILE A 353 -1.71 -24.47 -6.69
N ILE A 354 -1.04 -23.34 -6.81
CA ILE A 354 -0.16 -22.72 -5.82
C ILE A 354 -0.60 -21.28 -5.58
N GLY A 355 -0.69 -20.86 -4.33
CA GLY A 355 -0.93 -19.45 -3.96
C GLY A 355 0.38 -18.71 -3.74
N VAL A 356 0.50 -17.50 -4.29
CA VAL A 356 1.67 -16.62 -4.08
C VAL A 356 1.18 -15.21 -3.75
N THR A 357 1.75 -14.57 -2.72
CA THR A 357 1.45 -13.18 -2.39
C THR A 357 2.67 -12.45 -1.84
N PRO A 358 2.91 -11.17 -2.22
CA PRO A 358 3.98 -10.35 -1.67
C PRO A 358 3.50 -9.61 -0.40
N ALA A 359 3.78 -10.19 0.79
CA ALA A 359 3.55 -9.62 2.12
C ALA A 359 2.08 -9.31 2.49
N MET A 360 1.10 -9.90 1.80
CA MET A 360 -0.31 -9.59 2.00
C MET A 360 -1.21 -10.81 2.32
N PRO A 361 -0.73 -11.83 3.09
CA PRO A 361 -1.50 -13.05 3.28
C PRO A 361 -2.88 -12.81 3.91
N THR A 362 -3.00 -11.96 4.92
CA THR A 362 -4.30 -11.62 5.53
C THR A 362 -5.08 -10.61 4.69
N GLY A 363 -4.37 -9.67 4.05
CA GLY A 363 -4.96 -8.61 3.24
C GLY A 363 -5.69 -9.12 2.00
N CYS A 364 -5.21 -10.19 1.37
CA CYS A 364 -5.85 -10.82 0.21
C CYS A 364 -6.49 -12.18 0.54
N SER A 365 -6.62 -12.55 1.80
CA SER A 365 -7.16 -13.83 2.28
C SER A 365 -6.40 -15.09 1.81
N MET A 366 -5.14 -14.96 1.37
CA MET A 366 -4.25 -16.09 1.08
C MET A 366 -3.97 -16.95 2.32
N ASN A 367 -4.08 -16.37 3.51
CA ASN A 367 -3.96 -17.06 4.79
C ASN A 367 -4.96 -18.23 4.95
N ILE A 368 -6.07 -18.24 4.21
CA ILE A 368 -7.04 -19.37 4.18
C ILE A 368 -6.35 -20.60 3.57
N LEU A 369 -5.73 -20.45 2.40
CA LEU A 369 -4.98 -21.54 1.76
C LEU A 369 -3.74 -21.90 2.57
N MET A 370 -2.97 -20.92 3.08
CA MET A 370 -1.78 -21.16 3.92
C MET A 370 -2.09 -21.99 5.15
N LYS A 371 -3.23 -21.78 5.79
CA LYS A 371 -3.65 -22.55 6.96
C LYS A 371 -4.06 -23.97 6.61
N ALA A 372 -4.75 -24.16 5.50
CA ALA A 372 -5.27 -25.46 5.07
C ALA A 372 -4.21 -26.32 4.36
N MET A 373 -3.36 -25.69 3.56
CA MET A 373 -2.33 -26.34 2.71
C MET A 373 -1.03 -25.52 2.73
N PRO A 374 -0.25 -25.54 3.84
CA PRO A 374 0.91 -24.67 4.04
C PRO A 374 2.01 -24.83 2.98
N ASP A 375 2.15 -26.03 2.40
CA ASP A 375 3.14 -26.31 1.36
C ASP A 375 2.73 -25.77 -0.04
N ARG A 376 1.52 -25.23 -0.17
CA ARG A 376 0.94 -24.77 -1.43
C ARG A 376 0.63 -23.27 -1.46
N ALA A 377 1.12 -22.52 -0.49
CA ALA A 377 0.95 -21.07 -0.47
C ALA A 377 2.19 -20.38 0.10
N PHE A 378 2.65 -19.33 -0.59
CA PHE A 378 3.92 -18.65 -0.32
C PHE A 378 3.70 -17.16 -0.12
N ASP A 379 4.17 -16.65 1.02
CA ASP A 379 4.43 -15.23 1.21
C ASP A 379 5.90 -14.97 0.88
N VAL A 380 6.16 -14.14 -0.10
CA VAL A 380 7.53 -13.83 -0.57
C VAL A 380 8.09 -12.52 0.00
N GLY A 381 7.38 -11.89 0.96
CA GLY A 381 7.73 -10.57 1.49
C GLY A 381 7.35 -9.44 0.52
N ILE A 382 7.79 -8.20 0.81
CA ILE A 382 7.49 -7.04 -0.04
C ILE A 382 8.38 -7.11 -1.29
N ALA A 383 7.98 -7.94 -2.26
CA ALA A 383 8.78 -8.29 -3.44
C ALA A 383 7.88 -8.67 -4.63
N GLU A 384 7.14 -7.71 -5.17
CA GLU A 384 6.11 -7.93 -6.20
C GLU A 384 6.71 -8.51 -7.50
N GLY A 385 7.83 -7.96 -7.97
CA GLY A 385 8.54 -8.49 -9.14
C GLY A 385 8.98 -9.94 -8.92
N HIS A 386 9.54 -10.25 -7.74
CA HIS A 386 9.91 -11.62 -7.37
C HIS A 386 8.68 -12.54 -7.34
N ALA A 387 7.54 -12.09 -6.79
CA ALA A 387 6.31 -12.87 -6.75
C ALA A 387 5.88 -13.35 -8.14
N VAL A 388 5.94 -12.46 -9.14
CA VAL A 388 5.57 -12.77 -10.53
C VAL A 388 6.60 -13.69 -11.17
N THR A 389 7.91 -13.39 -11.08
CA THR A 389 8.97 -14.24 -11.65
C THR A 389 9.00 -15.62 -11.00
N PHE A 390 8.83 -15.70 -9.68
CA PHE A 390 8.72 -16.97 -8.93
C PHE A 390 7.52 -17.80 -9.40
N SER A 391 6.36 -17.16 -9.59
CA SER A 391 5.17 -17.80 -10.16
C SER A 391 5.43 -18.30 -11.59
N ALA A 392 6.11 -17.49 -12.41
CA ALA A 392 6.50 -17.91 -13.77
C ALA A 392 7.39 -19.15 -13.76
N GLY A 393 8.38 -19.21 -12.86
CA GLY A 393 9.23 -20.37 -12.66
C GLY A 393 8.44 -21.62 -12.28
N MET A 394 7.50 -21.51 -11.34
CA MET A 394 6.61 -22.63 -10.97
C MET A 394 5.71 -23.07 -12.11
N ALA A 395 5.16 -22.13 -12.87
CA ALA A 395 4.31 -22.44 -14.03
C ALA A 395 5.11 -23.16 -15.13
N LYS A 396 6.39 -22.83 -15.31
CA LYS A 396 7.30 -23.50 -16.25
C LYS A 396 7.50 -24.97 -15.91
N GLU A 397 7.46 -25.32 -14.61
CA GLU A 397 7.59 -26.69 -14.10
C GLU A 397 6.22 -27.39 -13.93
N GLY A 398 5.15 -26.84 -14.51
CA GLY A 398 3.83 -27.48 -14.58
C GLY A 398 2.86 -27.15 -13.44
N MET A 399 3.23 -26.26 -12.52
CA MET A 399 2.30 -25.76 -11.51
C MET A 399 1.37 -24.69 -12.09
N LEU A 400 0.32 -24.35 -11.35
CA LEU A 400 -0.65 -23.31 -11.72
C LEU A 400 -0.72 -22.24 -10.62
N PRO A 401 0.15 -21.25 -10.65
CA PRO A 401 0.20 -20.22 -9.63
C PRO A 401 -0.96 -19.23 -9.75
N PHE A 402 -1.62 -18.95 -8.62
CA PHE A 402 -2.47 -17.79 -8.38
C PHE A 402 -1.65 -16.75 -7.62
N CYS A 403 -1.15 -15.75 -8.34
CA CYS A 403 -0.32 -14.68 -7.80
C CYS A 403 -1.21 -13.48 -7.47
N ASN A 404 -1.50 -13.27 -6.17
CA ASN A 404 -2.37 -12.19 -5.71
C ASN A 404 -1.54 -10.99 -5.24
N ILE A 405 -1.71 -9.87 -5.92
CA ILE A 405 -1.01 -8.60 -5.67
C ILE A 405 -2.03 -7.47 -5.68
N TYR A 406 -1.91 -6.48 -4.79
CA TYR A 406 -2.74 -5.28 -4.92
C TYR A 406 -2.45 -4.56 -6.23
N SER A 407 -3.50 -4.12 -6.93
CA SER A 407 -3.40 -3.52 -8.26
C SER A 407 -2.37 -2.38 -8.33
N SER A 408 -2.37 -1.47 -7.36
CA SER A 408 -1.37 -0.38 -7.29
C SER A 408 0.06 -0.88 -7.06
N PHE A 409 0.26 -1.99 -6.34
CA PHE A 409 1.58 -2.56 -6.08
C PHE A 409 2.08 -3.41 -7.25
N ALA A 410 1.19 -3.99 -8.04
CA ALA A 410 1.52 -4.74 -9.25
C ALA A 410 2.25 -3.88 -10.31
N GLN A 411 2.18 -2.54 -10.19
CA GLN A 411 2.99 -1.63 -11.02
C GLN A 411 4.49 -1.93 -10.95
N ARG A 412 4.99 -2.44 -9.80
CA ARG A 412 6.40 -2.86 -9.63
C ARG A 412 6.76 -4.15 -10.34
N ALA A 413 5.77 -4.93 -10.74
CA ALA A 413 5.94 -6.19 -11.44
C ALA A 413 5.60 -6.09 -12.94
N TYR A 414 5.41 -4.88 -13.48
CA TYR A 414 4.98 -4.68 -14.86
C TYR A 414 5.93 -5.33 -15.87
N ASP A 415 7.24 -5.13 -15.70
CA ASP A 415 8.26 -5.79 -16.52
C ASP A 415 8.18 -7.32 -16.39
N ASN A 416 8.06 -7.84 -15.16
CA ASN A 416 8.01 -9.28 -14.91
C ASN A 416 6.75 -9.93 -15.50
N ILE A 417 5.61 -9.22 -15.51
CA ILE A 417 4.38 -9.68 -16.17
C ILE A 417 4.60 -9.80 -17.69
N ILE A 418 5.27 -8.83 -18.31
CA ILE A 418 5.56 -8.84 -19.75
C ILE A 418 6.60 -9.90 -20.08
N HIS A 419 7.78 -9.78 -19.47
CA HIS A 419 8.97 -10.55 -19.85
C HIS A 419 8.88 -12.01 -19.39
N ASP A 420 8.52 -12.24 -18.11
CA ASP A 420 8.63 -13.58 -17.52
C ASP A 420 7.35 -14.41 -17.73
N VAL A 421 6.20 -13.77 -17.91
CA VAL A 421 4.91 -14.47 -18.03
C VAL A 421 4.33 -14.38 -19.43
N ALA A 422 4.09 -13.15 -19.95
CA ALA A 422 3.33 -12.97 -21.19
C ALA A 422 4.07 -13.42 -22.44
N ILE A 423 5.38 -13.16 -22.56
CA ILE A 423 6.21 -13.61 -23.71
C ILE A 423 6.19 -15.13 -23.81
N LEU A 424 6.28 -15.83 -22.67
CA LEU A 424 6.33 -17.29 -22.60
C LEU A 424 4.94 -17.94 -22.59
N LYS A 425 3.87 -17.16 -22.51
CA LYS A 425 2.47 -17.62 -22.42
C LYS A 425 2.26 -18.58 -21.24
N LEU A 426 2.94 -18.35 -20.12
CA LEU A 426 2.88 -19.25 -18.97
C LEU A 426 1.50 -19.14 -18.27
N PRO A 427 0.93 -20.24 -17.77
CA PRO A 427 -0.37 -20.28 -17.12
C PRO A 427 -0.28 -19.74 -15.68
N VAL A 428 0.05 -18.47 -15.53
CA VAL A 428 0.01 -17.74 -14.26
C VAL A 428 -1.29 -16.96 -14.17
N VAL A 429 -2.05 -17.16 -13.11
CA VAL A 429 -3.25 -16.37 -12.81
C VAL A 429 -2.85 -15.20 -11.90
N ILE A 430 -2.86 -14.00 -12.46
CA ILE A 430 -2.52 -12.77 -11.74
C ILE A 430 -3.81 -12.16 -11.20
N CYS A 431 -3.99 -12.18 -9.89
CA CYS A 431 -5.16 -11.62 -9.22
C CYS A 431 -4.82 -10.22 -8.71
N LEU A 432 -5.39 -9.20 -9.35
CA LEU A 432 -5.21 -7.80 -8.98
C LEU A 432 -6.30 -7.40 -7.98
N ASP A 433 -5.99 -7.54 -6.72
CA ASP A 433 -6.84 -7.11 -5.62
C ASP A 433 -6.77 -5.58 -5.46
N ARG A 434 -7.81 -4.93 -4.96
CA ARG A 434 -7.93 -3.47 -4.82
C ARG A 434 -7.81 -2.74 -6.17
N ALA A 435 -8.40 -3.28 -7.23
CA ALA A 435 -8.55 -2.58 -8.51
C ALA A 435 -9.54 -1.42 -8.39
N GLY A 436 -9.31 -0.34 -9.15
CA GLY A 436 -10.14 0.86 -9.11
C GLY A 436 -9.91 1.73 -7.87
N LEU A 437 -10.93 2.46 -7.46
CA LEU A 437 -10.90 3.33 -6.28
C LEU A 437 -10.95 2.50 -4.99
N VAL A 438 -10.01 2.74 -4.08
CA VAL A 438 -9.89 1.96 -2.83
C VAL A 438 -10.20 2.76 -1.56
N GLY A 439 -10.40 4.06 -1.68
CA GLY A 439 -10.87 4.88 -0.56
C GLY A 439 -9.77 5.67 0.16
N GLU A 440 -9.67 5.49 1.46
CA GLU A 440 -9.00 6.39 2.40
C GLU A 440 -7.46 6.43 2.28
N ASP A 441 -6.84 5.49 1.60
CA ASP A 441 -5.38 5.48 1.35
C ASP A 441 -4.96 6.28 0.11
N GLY A 442 -5.94 6.78 -0.66
CA GLY A 442 -5.76 7.81 -1.68
C GLY A 442 -4.92 7.39 -2.89
N ALA A 443 -4.36 8.39 -3.55
CA ALA A 443 -3.71 8.30 -4.86
C ALA A 443 -2.62 7.21 -4.98
N THR A 444 -1.94 6.88 -3.88
CA THR A 444 -0.88 5.87 -3.88
C THR A 444 -1.41 4.43 -3.85
N HIS A 445 -2.70 4.25 -3.52
CA HIS A 445 -3.29 2.92 -3.35
C HIS A 445 -4.41 2.62 -4.35
N HIS A 446 -4.95 3.62 -5.07
CA HIS A 446 -5.94 3.37 -6.12
C HIS A 446 -5.37 2.49 -7.22
N GLY A 447 -6.05 1.38 -7.53
CA GLY A 447 -5.75 0.49 -8.65
C GLY A 447 -6.28 1.04 -9.97
N ALA A 448 -5.93 2.29 -10.28
CA ALA A 448 -6.52 3.05 -11.37
C ALA A 448 -5.90 2.76 -12.74
N PHE A 449 -4.66 2.27 -12.79
CA PHE A 449 -3.86 2.19 -14.01
C PHE A 449 -3.74 0.79 -14.61
N ASP A 450 -4.20 -0.24 -13.92
CA ASP A 450 -4.01 -1.65 -14.28
C ASP A 450 -4.55 -1.99 -15.68
N ILE A 451 -5.78 -1.56 -16.01
CA ILE A 451 -6.36 -1.76 -17.33
C ILE A 451 -5.47 -1.12 -18.41
N ALA A 452 -5.19 0.17 -18.26
CA ALA A 452 -4.44 0.93 -19.26
C ALA A 452 -3.00 0.42 -19.45
N ALA A 453 -2.37 -0.05 -18.38
CA ALA A 453 -1.01 -0.58 -18.41
C ALA A 453 -0.95 -1.98 -19.04
N LEU A 454 -1.88 -2.88 -18.70
CA LEU A 454 -1.80 -4.28 -19.10
C LEU A 454 -2.49 -4.57 -20.43
N ARG A 455 -3.50 -3.79 -20.82
CA ARG A 455 -4.26 -4.00 -22.06
C ARG A 455 -3.38 -4.11 -23.32
N PRO A 456 -2.32 -3.31 -23.52
CA PRO A 456 -1.49 -3.42 -24.72
C PRO A 456 -0.56 -4.65 -24.73
N VAL A 457 -0.38 -5.34 -23.60
CA VAL A 457 0.54 -6.48 -23.50
C VAL A 457 -0.03 -7.69 -24.26
N PRO A 458 0.70 -8.24 -25.27
CA PRO A 458 0.24 -9.43 -25.99
C PRO A 458 0.09 -10.66 -25.09
N ASN A 459 -0.73 -11.61 -25.51
CA ASN A 459 -0.98 -12.90 -24.86
C ASN A 459 -1.66 -12.85 -23.48
N LEU A 460 -1.94 -11.69 -22.90
CA LEU A 460 -2.70 -11.60 -21.65
C LEU A 460 -4.21 -11.68 -21.92
N THR A 461 -4.89 -12.47 -21.11
CA THR A 461 -6.34 -12.37 -20.92
C THR A 461 -6.60 -11.47 -19.72
N ILE A 462 -7.48 -10.48 -19.81
CA ILE A 462 -7.79 -9.53 -18.73
C ILE A 462 -9.31 -9.49 -18.52
N ALA A 463 -9.75 -9.89 -17.33
CA ALA A 463 -11.15 -9.94 -16.95
C ALA A 463 -11.41 -9.17 -15.65
N SER A 464 -12.63 -8.66 -15.50
CA SER A 464 -13.13 -8.01 -14.30
C SER A 464 -14.53 -8.52 -13.97
N PRO A 465 -14.71 -9.30 -12.90
CA PRO A 465 -16.00 -9.81 -12.48
C PRO A 465 -16.92 -8.69 -12.01
N MET A 466 -18.20 -8.75 -12.35
CA MET A 466 -19.20 -7.80 -11.88
C MET A 466 -19.65 -8.09 -10.44
N ASN A 467 -19.58 -9.34 -10.01
CA ASN A 467 -20.00 -9.81 -8.70
C ASN A 467 -19.22 -11.06 -8.26
N GLU A 468 -19.62 -11.64 -7.14
CA GLU A 468 -18.98 -12.78 -6.50
C GLU A 468 -19.06 -14.06 -7.34
N HIS A 469 -20.21 -14.36 -7.94
CA HIS A 469 -20.37 -15.52 -8.83
C HIS A 469 -19.43 -15.42 -10.03
N GLU A 470 -19.33 -14.24 -10.63
CA GLU A 470 -18.42 -13.99 -11.75
C GLU A 470 -16.94 -14.14 -11.33
N LEU A 471 -16.56 -13.69 -10.10
CA LEU A 471 -15.20 -13.89 -9.60
C LEU A 471 -14.87 -15.37 -9.45
N ARG A 472 -15.78 -16.16 -8.87
CA ARG A 472 -15.62 -17.61 -8.73
C ARG A 472 -15.45 -18.30 -10.08
N ASN A 473 -16.34 -17.99 -11.03
CA ASN A 473 -16.34 -18.60 -12.36
C ASN A 473 -15.12 -18.18 -13.19
N LEU A 474 -14.64 -16.93 -13.09
CA LEU A 474 -13.39 -16.50 -13.72
C LEU A 474 -12.16 -17.19 -13.12
N MET A 475 -12.11 -17.38 -11.79
CA MET A 475 -11.03 -18.14 -11.15
C MET A 475 -11.05 -19.61 -11.57
N TYR A 476 -12.24 -20.22 -11.66
CA TYR A 476 -12.41 -21.58 -12.19
C TYR A 476 -11.96 -21.66 -13.65
N THR A 477 -12.39 -20.73 -14.49
CA THR A 477 -11.99 -20.68 -15.91
C THR A 477 -10.50 -20.55 -16.09
N ALA A 478 -9.87 -19.65 -15.32
CA ALA A 478 -8.43 -19.38 -15.40
C ALA A 478 -7.54 -20.58 -15.05
N GLN A 479 -8.06 -21.56 -14.29
CA GLN A 479 -7.31 -22.78 -13.96
C GLN A 479 -7.36 -23.87 -15.03
N LEU A 480 -8.24 -23.73 -16.01
CA LEU A 480 -8.40 -24.75 -17.05
C LEU A 480 -7.23 -24.72 -18.05
N ASP A 481 -6.94 -25.87 -18.64
CA ASP A 481 -5.82 -26.01 -19.57
C ASP A 481 -6.01 -25.11 -20.81
N GLY A 482 -4.91 -24.54 -21.28
CA GLY A 482 -4.88 -23.70 -22.48
C GLY A 482 -5.34 -22.27 -22.31
N LYS A 483 -5.72 -21.82 -21.09
CA LYS A 483 -6.18 -20.44 -20.88
C LYS A 483 -5.05 -19.40 -20.85
N GLY A 484 -3.76 -19.84 -20.78
CA GLY A 484 -2.58 -18.97 -20.81
C GLY A 484 -2.46 -18.04 -19.62
N PRO A 485 -1.72 -16.93 -19.73
CA PRO A 485 -1.66 -15.92 -18.67
C PRO A 485 -3.01 -15.22 -18.51
N PHE A 486 -3.53 -15.22 -17.29
CA PHE A 486 -4.85 -14.69 -16.99
C PHE A 486 -4.79 -13.64 -15.88
N VAL A 487 -5.34 -12.46 -16.12
CA VAL A 487 -5.44 -11.37 -15.15
C VAL A 487 -6.90 -11.23 -14.73
N ILE A 488 -7.16 -11.31 -13.42
CA ILE A 488 -8.48 -11.08 -12.82
C ILE A 488 -8.37 -9.89 -11.89
N ARG A 489 -9.06 -8.78 -12.19
CA ARG A 489 -9.07 -7.58 -11.37
C ARG A 489 -10.39 -7.42 -10.62
N TYR A 490 -10.33 -7.17 -9.30
CA TYR A 490 -11.50 -6.99 -8.46
C TYR A 490 -11.25 -5.95 -7.35
N PRO A 491 -12.30 -5.28 -6.82
CA PRO A 491 -12.16 -4.13 -5.94
C PRO A 491 -11.90 -4.52 -4.49
N ARG A 492 -11.60 -3.53 -3.68
CA ARG A 492 -11.71 -3.57 -2.22
C ARG A 492 -13.17 -3.48 -1.80
N GLY A 493 -13.56 -4.18 -0.73
CA GLY A 493 -14.87 -4.04 -0.10
C GLY A 493 -15.81 -5.21 -0.36
N HIS A 494 -17.05 -4.99 0.02
CA HIS A 494 -18.11 -5.98 -0.09
C HIS A 494 -18.64 -6.09 -1.53
N GLY A 495 -19.09 -7.27 -1.89
CA GLY A 495 -19.80 -7.50 -3.13
C GLY A 495 -21.29 -7.12 -3.04
N VAL A 496 -22.12 -7.86 -3.78
CA VAL A 496 -23.57 -7.59 -3.88
C VAL A 496 -24.45 -8.81 -3.66
N ILE A 497 -23.85 -10.01 -3.55
CA ILE A 497 -24.56 -11.29 -3.41
C ILE A 497 -24.23 -11.92 -2.06
N VAL A 498 -25.25 -12.15 -1.24
CA VAL A 498 -25.10 -12.78 0.09
C VAL A 498 -24.85 -14.28 -0.06
N ASP A 499 -25.69 -14.97 -0.86
CA ASP A 499 -25.52 -16.39 -1.18
C ASP A 499 -24.65 -16.54 -2.44
N TRP A 500 -23.35 -16.41 -2.24
CA TRP A 500 -22.37 -16.29 -3.32
C TRP A 500 -21.70 -17.61 -3.73
N HIS A 501 -21.99 -18.72 -3.04
CA HIS A 501 -21.46 -20.04 -3.37
C HIS A 501 -22.31 -20.69 -4.47
N ASN A 502 -21.98 -20.40 -5.72
CA ASN A 502 -22.57 -21.07 -6.89
C ASN A 502 -21.72 -22.30 -7.30
N GLU A 503 -22.30 -23.20 -8.06
CA GLU A 503 -21.54 -24.20 -8.81
C GLU A 503 -20.62 -23.50 -9.82
N PHE A 504 -19.43 -24.10 -10.05
CA PHE A 504 -18.49 -23.54 -11.01
C PHE A 504 -18.97 -23.71 -12.45
N GLU A 505 -18.93 -22.63 -13.19
CA GLU A 505 -19.19 -22.62 -14.63
C GLU A 505 -17.99 -22.03 -15.38
N GLU A 506 -17.60 -22.67 -16.48
CA GLU A 506 -16.60 -22.09 -17.38
C GLU A 506 -17.19 -20.89 -18.12
N ILE A 507 -16.47 -19.77 -18.06
CA ILE A 507 -16.78 -18.60 -18.88
C ILE A 507 -15.89 -18.65 -20.13
N GLU A 508 -16.50 -18.68 -21.31
CA GLU A 508 -15.76 -18.60 -22.57
C GLU A 508 -14.98 -17.28 -22.63
N VAL A 509 -13.66 -17.38 -22.82
CA VAL A 509 -12.77 -16.21 -22.84
C VAL A 509 -13.14 -15.26 -23.97
N GLY A 510 -13.30 -13.98 -23.63
CA GLY A 510 -13.70 -12.94 -24.57
C GLY A 510 -15.20 -12.83 -24.78
N THR A 511 -16.03 -13.48 -23.94
CA THR A 511 -17.49 -13.36 -24.03
C THR A 511 -18.04 -12.48 -22.90
N GLY A 512 -18.76 -11.45 -23.28
CA GLY A 512 -19.58 -10.65 -22.38
C GLY A 512 -20.98 -11.25 -22.22
N ARG A 513 -21.86 -10.48 -21.61
CA ARG A 513 -23.28 -10.83 -21.49
C ARG A 513 -24.17 -9.59 -21.60
N LYS A 514 -25.32 -9.77 -22.22
CA LYS A 514 -26.37 -8.78 -22.24
C LYS A 514 -27.19 -8.93 -20.97
N LEU A 515 -27.15 -7.96 -20.07
CA LEU A 515 -27.94 -7.97 -18.84
C LEU A 515 -29.34 -7.46 -19.07
N LYS A 516 -29.50 -6.53 -20.03
CA LYS A 516 -30.78 -5.92 -20.35
C LYS A 516 -30.84 -5.51 -21.82
N ASP A 517 -31.97 -5.81 -22.48
CA ASP A 517 -32.28 -5.29 -23.81
C ASP A 517 -32.74 -3.83 -23.75
N GLY A 518 -32.56 -3.11 -24.85
CA GLY A 518 -33.01 -1.74 -25.02
C GLY A 518 -33.01 -1.31 -26.47
N ASN A 519 -33.48 -0.09 -26.74
CA ASN A 519 -33.55 0.48 -28.09
C ASN A 519 -33.07 1.95 -28.17
N SER A 520 -32.85 2.62 -27.04
CA SER A 520 -32.48 4.04 -27.01
C SER A 520 -30.97 4.22 -26.97
N VAL A 521 -30.33 3.75 -25.93
CA VAL A 521 -28.88 3.90 -25.66
C VAL A 521 -28.34 2.57 -25.15
N ALA A 522 -27.09 2.24 -25.47
CA ALA A 522 -26.38 1.10 -24.90
C ALA A 522 -25.36 1.58 -23.83
N VAL A 523 -25.36 0.93 -22.67
CA VAL A 523 -24.33 1.12 -21.65
C VAL A 523 -23.50 -0.15 -21.56
N LEU A 524 -22.20 -0.04 -21.79
CA LEU A 524 -21.22 -1.10 -21.68
C LEU A 524 -20.40 -0.89 -20.41
N SER A 525 -20.49 -1.80 -19.47
CA SER A 525 -19.73 -1.75 -18.22
C SER A 525 -18.71 -2.88 -18.12
N VAL A 526 -17.69 -2.71 -17.31
CA VAL A 526 -16.70 -3.74 -17.00
C VAL A 526 -16.40 -3.75 -15.50
N GLY A 527 -16.63 -4.91 -14.87
CA GLY A 527 -16.41 -5.12 -13.45
C GLY A 527 -17.53 -4.57 -12.55
N PRO A 528 -17.29 -4.46 -11.24
CA PRO A 528 -18.31 -4.18 -10.23
C PRO A 528 -19.03 -2.83 -10.40
N ILE A 529 -18.43 -1.87 -11.10
CA ILE A 529 -19.07 -0.59 -11.43
C ILE A 529 -20.36 -0.79 -12.26
N GLY A 530 -20.52 -1.94 -12.92
CA GLY A 530 -21.73 -2.34 -13.61
C GLY A 530 -22.97 -2.39 -12.70
N ASN A 531 -22.79 -2.61 -11.38
CA ASN A 531 -23.90 -2.56 -10.43
C ASN A 531 -24.44 -1.12 -10.26
N ASN A 532 -23.58 -0.09 -10.35
CA ASN A 532 -24.00 1.31 -10.37
C ASN A 532 -24.74 1.63 -11.66
N VAL A 533 -24.32 1.05 -12.80
CA VAL A 533 -25.01 1.17 -14.10
C VAL A 533 -26.41 0.59 -14.02
N THR A 534 -26.60 -0.61 -13.46
CA THR A 534 -27.92 -1.23 -13.28
C THR A 534 -28.86 -0.30 -12.51
N LYS A 535 -28.41 0.21 -11.35
CA LYS A 535 -29.20 1.14 -10.54
C LYS A 535 -29.52 2.45 -11.28
N ALA A 536 -28.56 2.97 -12.05
CA ALA A 536 -28.76 4.19 -12.84
C ALA A 536 -29.81 3.99 -13.94
N ILE A 537 -29.78 2.85 -14.64
CA ILE A 537 -30.77 2.50 -15.66
C ILE A 537 -32.16 2.40 -15.04
N GLU A 538 -32.30 1.67 -13.93
CA GLU A 538 -33.58 1.54 -13.22
C GLU A 538 -34.14 2.92 -12.80
N ALA A 539 -33.28 3.83 -12.31
CA ALA A 539 -33.68 5.16 -11.92
C ALA A 539 -34.16 5.99 -13.13
N VAL A 540 -33.46 5.93 -14.26
CA VAL A 540 -33.82 6.68 -15.48
C VAL A 540 -35.14 6.15 -16.07
N GLU A 541 -35.34 4.85 -16.16
CA GLU A 541 -36.56 4.26 -16.71
C GLU A 541 -37.77 4.52 -15.84
N LYS A 542 -37.62 4.53 -14.53
CA LYS A 542 -38.70 4.90 -13.60
C LYS A 542 -39.14 6.36 -13.79
N GLU A 543 -38.21 7.25 -14.15
CA GLU A 543 -38.50 8.68 -14.33
C GLU A 543 -39.00 8.99 -15.76
N CYS A 544 -38.41 8.37 -16.77
CA CYS A 544 -38.68 8.69 -18.18
C CYS A 544 -39.72 7.77 -18.84
N GLY A 545 -40.14 6.70 -18.19
CA GLY A 545 -41.28 5.81 -18.56
C GLY A 545 -41.11 4.97 -19.82
N GLU A 546 -40.65 5.53 -20.94
CA GLU A 546 -40.57 4.84 -22.25
C GLU A 546 -39.13 4.53 -22.69
N ALA A 547 -38.11 5.04 -21.96
CA ALA A 547 -36.72 4.84 -22.34
C ALA A 547 -36.29 3.40 -22.03
N GLN A 548 -36.05 2.60 -23.07
CA GLN A 548 -35.47 1.27 -22.93
C GLN A 548 -33.96 1.34 -23.16
N ILE A 549 -33.18 1.15 -22.09
CA ILE A 549 -31.72 1.28 -22.07
C ILE A 549 -31.13 -0.12 -22.05
N ALA A 550 -30.25 -0.43 -23.01
CA ALA A 550 -29.52 -1.68 -23.01
C ALA A 550 -28.32 -1.65 -22.06
N HIS A 551 -28.10 -2.76 -21.36
CA HIS A 551 -26.92 -2.93 -20.48
C HIS A 551 -26.15 -4.19 -20.87
N TYR A 552 -24.86 -4.01 -21.13
CA TYR A 552 -23.91 -5.06 -21.46
C TYR A 552 -22.79 -5.09 -20.39
N ASP A 553 -22.62 -6.24 -19.74
CA ASP A 553 -21.46 -6.55 -18.93
C ASP A 553 -20.38 -7.17 -19.83
N MET A 554 -19.34 -6.42 -20.14
CA MET A 554 -18.32 -6.86 -21.09
C MET A 554 -17.38 -7.90 -20.50
N ARG A 555 -17.35 -8.11 -19.17
CA ARG A 555 -16.52 -9.09 -18.44
C ARG A 555 -15.02 -9.00 -18.76
N PHE A 556 -14.66 -9.02 -20.06
CA PHE A 556 -13.28 -9.00 -20.54
C PHE A 556 -12.90 -7.64 -21.12
N ILE A 557 -11.75 -7.16 -20.70
CA ILE A 557 -11.07 -6.01 -21.29
C ILE A 557 -10.24 -6.50 -22.49
N LYS A 558 -9.72 -7.74 -22.39
CA LYS A 558 -8.92 -8.39 -23.42
C LYS A 558 -9.06 -9.92 -23.34
N PRO A 559 -9.44 -10.59 -24.43
CA PRO A 559 -9.99 -9.97 -25.64
C PRO A 559 -11.37 -9.34 -25.38
N LEU A 560 -11.73 -8.35 -26.18
CA LEU A 560 -13.09 -7.79 -26.17
C LEU A 560 -14.09 -8.78 -26.82
N ASP A 561 -15.35 -8.75 -26.37
CA ASP A 561 -16.44 -9.44 -27.08
C ASP A 561 -16.82 -8.63 -28.34
N GLU A 562 -16.20 -8.98 -29.45
CA GLU A 562 -16.43 -8.30 -30.73
C GLU A 562 -17.86 -8.48 -31.27
N LYS A 563 -18.52 -9.60 -30.91
CA LYS A 563 -19.91 -9.86 -31.34
C LYS A 563 -20.89 -8.93 -30.62
N LEU A 564 -20.73 -8.78 -29.31
CA LEU A 564 -21.54 -7.83 -28.54
C LEU A 564 -21.25 -6.37 -28.92
N LEU A 565 -19.98 -6.04 -29.22
CA LEU A 565 -19.63 -4.70 -29.71
C LEU A 565 -20.26 -4.41 -31.07
N ALA A 566 -20.21 -5.35 -32.01
CA ALA A 566 -20.86 -5.23 -33.32
C ALA A 566 -22.40 -5.10 -33.20
N GLU A 567 -23.02 -5.87 -32.31
CA GLU A 567 -24.44 -5.74 -32.00
C GLU A 567 -24.78 -4.34 -31.49
N ALA A 568 -24.05 -3.89 -30.45
CA ALA A 568 -24.26 -2.58 -29.84
C ALA A 568 -24.04 -1.44 -30.85
N ALA A 569 -22.95 -1.50 -31.63
CA ALA A 569 -22.61 -0.48 -32.61
C ALA A 569 -23.59 -0.38 -33.78
N SER A 570 -24.15 -1.51 -34.18
CA SER A 570 -25.16 -1.55 -35.28
C SER A 570 -26.53 -1.09 -34.81
N LYS A 571 -26.89 -1.36 -33.57
CA LYS A 571 -28.24 -1.11 -33.03
C LYS A 571 -28.41 0.30 -32.46
N PHE A 572 -27.35 0.85 -31.83
CA PHE A 572 -27.45 2.09 -31.07
C PHE A 572 -26.64 3.22 -31.71
N LYS A 573 -27.21 4.42 -31.76
CA LYS A 573 -26.51 5.63 -32.21
C LYS A 573 -25.53 6.18 -31.17
N HIS A 574 -25.73 5.82 -29.89
CA HIS A 574 -24.92 6.29 -28.79
C HIS A 574 -24.63 5.13 -27.82
N ILE A 575 -23.36 4.94 -27.54
CA ILE A 575 -22.84 3.98 -26.57
C ILE A 575 -22.22 4.76 -25.41
N ILE A 576 -22.45 4.32 -24.18
CA ILE A 576 -21.78 4.82 -22.98
C ILE A 576 -20.91 3.70 -22.42
N THR A 577 -19.62 3.95 -22.22
CA THR A 577 -18.75 2.98 -21.53
C THR A 577 -18.49 3.42 -20.10
N VAL A 578 -18.50 2.48 -19.15
CA VAL A 578 -18.29 2.75 -17.72
C VAL A 578 -17.23 1.79 -17.16
N GLU A 579 -16.17 2.38 -16.58
CA GLU A 579 -15.06 1.65 -15.97
C GLU A 579 -14.58 2.32 -14.67
N ASP A 580 -14.19 1.53 -13.68
CA ASP A 580 -13.42 2.02 -12.51
C ASP A 580 -11.92 1.85 -12.81
N GLY A 581 -11.41 2.77 -13.60
CA GLY A 581 -10.06 2.87 -14.11
C GLY A 581 -9.89 4.16 -14.93
N VAL A 582 -8.65 4.51 -15.28
CA VAL A 582 -8.37 5.72 -16.05
C VAL A 582 -8.96 5.62 -17.47
N ARG A 583 -9.67 6.67 -17.91
CA ARG A 583 -10.28 6.73 -19.25
C ARG A 583 -9.27 6.67 -20.39
N LYS A 584 -8.06 7.24 -20.19
CA LYS A 584 -7.00 7.24 -21.20
C LYS A 584 -6.33 5.86 -21.24
N GLY A 585 -6.45 5.17 -22.36
CA GLY A 585 -5.92 3.82 -22.52
C GLY A 585 -6.71 2.70 -21.82
N GLY A 586 -7.81 3.03 -21.12
CA GLY A 586 -8.66 2.07 -20.42
C GLY A 586 -9.64 1.31 -21.33
N PHE A 587 -10.69 0.73 -20.74
CA PHE A 587 -11.70 -0.05 -21.43
C PHE A 587 -12.45 0.77 -22.49
N GLY A 588 -12.92 1.98 -22.15
CA GLY A 588 -13.59 2.83 -23.12
C GLY A 588 -12.70 3.26 -24.30
N SER A 589 -11.38 3.30 -24.12
CA SER A 589 -10.42 3.49 -25.23
C SER A 589 -10.37 2.26 -26.13
N ALA A 590 -10.35 1.05 -25.55
CA ALA A 590 -10.39 -0.20 -26.32
C ALA A 590 -11.66 -0.29 -27.20
N VAL A 591 -12.80 0.11 -26.67
CA VAL A 591 -14.07 0.16 -27.44
C VAL A 591 -13.96 1.15 -28.60
N LEU A 592 -13.40 2.35 -28.38
CA LEU A 592 -13.19 3.34 -29.44
C LEU A 592 -12.23 2.86 -30.54
N GLU A 593 -11.13 2.23 -30.17
CA GLU A 593 -10.16 1.65 -31.09
C GLU A 593 -10.85 0.59 -31.96
N TRP A 594 -11.56 -0.35 -31.33
CA TRP A 594 -12.29 -1.40 -32.06
C TRP A 594 -13.35 -0.84 -33.01
N LEU A 595 -14.14 0.16 -32.60
CA LEU A 595 -15.14 0.81 -33.46
C LEU A 595 -14.49 1.48 -34.67
N SER A 596 -13.37 2.17 -34.48
CA SER A 596 -12.60 2.82 -35.54
C SER A 596 -12.05 1.80 -36.54
N ASP A 597 -11.44 0.73 -36.05
CA ASP A 597 -10.84 -0.32 -36.88
C ASP A 597 -11.89 -1.08 -37.72
N ASN A 598 -13.14 -1.15 -37.20
CA ASN A 598 -14.26 -1.80 -37.88
C ASN A 598 -15.22 -0.83 -38.61
N ASN A 599 -14.81 0.44 -38.79
CA ASN A 599 -15.54 1.48 -39.53
C ASN A 599 -16.92 1.84 -38.95
N TYR A 600 -17.15 1.68 -37.66
CA TYR A 600 -18.36 2.15 -37.00
C TYR A 600 -18.23 3.64 -36.64
N THR A 601 -19.31 4.40 -36.85
CA THR A 601 -19.38 5.85 -36.55
C THR A 601 -20.24 6.15 -35.32
N THR A 602 -20.54 5.14 -34.52
CA THR A 602 -21.36 5.25 -33.31
C THR A 602 -20.70 6.20 -32.31
N ARG A 603 -21.48 7.16 -31.80
CA ARG A 603 -21.01 8.09 -30.77
C ARG A 603 -20.73 7.34 -29.49
N VAL A 604 -19.58 7.64 -28.84
CA VAL A 604 -19.22 7.04 -27.55
C VAL A 604 -18.97 8.11 -26.48
N THR A 605 -19.66 7.99 -25.35
CA THR A 605 -19.34 8.72 -24.12
C THR A 605 -18.64 7.78 -23.14
N ARG A 606 -17.46 8.17 -22.65
CA ARG A 606 -16.66 7.35 -21.75
C ARG A 606 -16.72 7.89 -20.32
N LEU A 607 -17.19 7.09 -19.38
CA LEU A 607 -17.13 7.35 -17.94
C LEU A 607 -16.01 6.51 -17.31
N GLY A 608 -15.20 7.14 -16.50
CA GLY A 608 -14.03 6.58 -15.82
C GLY A 608 -13.17 7.69 -15.24
N LEU A 609 -12.08 7.35 -14.58
CA LEU A 609 -11.22 8.28 -13.88
C LEU A 609 -10.56 9.27 -14.87
N SER A 610 -10.56 10.54 -14.51
CA SER A 610 -9.97 11.62 -15.31
C SER A 610 -8.44 11.58 -15.24
N ASP A 611 -7.78 12.41 -16.07
CA ASP A 611 -6.32 12.57 -16.10
C ASP A 611 -5.82 13.41 -14.91
N LYS A 612 -6.11 12.91 -13.70
CA LYS A 612 -5.70 13.49 -12.41
C LYS A 612 -5.50 12.38 -11.40
N PHE A 613 -4.56 12.54 -10.47
CA PHE A 613 -4.49 11.70 -9.29
C PHE A 613 -5.70 11.99 -8.40
N ILE A 614 -6.41 10.93 -8.02
CA ILE A 614 -7.60 11.04 -7.17
C ILE A 614 -7.13 11.00 -5.71
N GLU A 615 -7.60 11.94 -4.92
CA GLU A 615 -7.28 12.03 -3.50
C GLU A 615 -7.96 10.94 -2.65
N GLN A 616 -7.80 11.00 -1.35
CA GLN A 616 -8.42 10.10 -0.39
C GLN A 616 -9.86 10.50 -0.07
N GLY A 617 -10.67 9.53 0.31
CA GLY A 617 -12.07 9.68 0.73
C GLY A 617 -12.74 8.34 0.84
N THR A 618 -14.02 8.27 1.12
CA THR A 618 -14.80 7.04 0.96
C THR A 618 -14.96 6.71 -0.52
N VAL A 619 -15.08 5.43 -0.88
CA VAL A 619 -15.26 5.02 -2.28
C VAL A 619 -16.46 5.74 -2.92
N ASN A 620 -17.56 5.91 -2.19
CA ASN A 620 -18.75 6.60 -2.69
C ASN A 620 -18.48 8.09 -3.01
N GLU A 621 -17.80 8.81 -2.10
CA GLU A 621 -17.39 10.20 -2.34
C GLU A 621 -16.49 10.28 -3.58
N LEU A 622 -15.53 9.37 -3.71
CA LEU A 622 -14.60 9.35 -4.83
C LEU A 622 -15.29 8.99 -6.15
N GLN A 623 -16.23 8.06 -6.17
CA GLN A 623 -17.06 7.77 -7.34
C GLN A 623 -17.88 9.00 -7.76
N HIS A 624 -18.42 9.74 -6.80
CA HIS A 624 -19.17 10.96 -7.07
C HIS A 624 -18.29 12.05 -7.72
N ILE A 625 -17.16 12.39 -7.12
CA ILE A 625 -16.27 13.44 -7.67
C ILE A 625 -15.61 13.05 -8.99
N THR A 626 -15.53 11.76 -9.30
CA THR A 626 -15.00 11.25 -10.57
C THR A 626 -16.07 11.00 -11.64
N GLY A 627 -17.35 11.13 -11.27
CA GLY A 627 -18.47 11.01 -12.19
C GLY A 627 -18.78 9.58 -12.64
N ILE A 628 -18.54 8.60 -11.76
CA ILE A 628 -18.85 7.18 -11.99
C ILE A 628 -19.83 6.63 -10.93
N ASP A 629 -20.46 7.50 -10.16
CA ASP A 629 -21.55 7.15 -9.26
C ASP A 629 -22.88 6.97 -10.03
N THR A 630 -23.86 6.38 -9.35
CA THR A 630 -25.18 6.08 -9.93
C THR A 630 -25.87 7.34 -10.47
N GLU A 631 -25.78 8.47 -9.77
CA GLU A 631 -26.45 9.72 -10.16
C GLU A 631 -25.84 10.32 -11.43
N THR A 632 -24.52 10.38 -11.52
CA THR A 632 -23.82 10.91 -12.71
C THR A 632 -24.00 10.01 -13.91
N ILE A 633 -23.98 8.68 -13.71
CA ILE A 633 -24.28 7.73 -14.78
C ILE A 633 -25.71 7.95 -15.30
N ALA A 634 -26.70 8.07 -14.41
CA ALA A 634 -28.09 8.34 -14.77
C ALA A 634 -28.25 9.66 -15.56
N ALA A 635 -27.62 10.74 -15.10
CA ALA A 635 -27.62 12.02 -15.81
C ALA A 635 -26.99 11.91 -17.21
N THR A 636 -25.89 11.14 -17.33
CA THR A 636 -25.22 10.90 -18.61
C THR A 636 -26.13 10.13 -19.58
N ILE A 637 -26.85 9.11 -19.09
CA ILE A 637 -27.82 8.33 -19.87
C ILE A 637 -28.96 9.26 -20.38
N LYS A 638 -29.55 10.09 -19.50
CA LYS A 638 -30.60 11.06 -19.88
C LYS A 638 -30.14 12.02 -20.97
N ASN A 639 -28.93 12.58 -20.80
CA ASN A 639 -28.32 13.48 -21.79
C ASN A 639 -28.08 12.77 -23.14
N ALA A 640 -27.68 11.50 -23.11
CA ALA A 640 -27.49 10.70 -24.32
C ALA A 640 -28.83 10.47 -25.05
N ILE A 641 -29.90 10.14 -24.33
CA ILE A 641 -31.24 9.97 -24.89
C ILE A 641 -31.72 11.27 -25.52
N GLY A 642 -31.65 12.41 -24.81
CA GLY A 642 -32.06 13.72 -25.31
C GLY A 642 -31.24 14.22 -26.52
N SER A 643 -30.05 13.71 -26.75
CA SER A 643 -29.21 14.04 -27.92
C SER A 643 -29.53 13.21 -29.17
N ILE A 644 -30.36 12.18 -29.07
CA ILE A 644 -30.78 11.30 -30.17
C ILE A 644 -32.17 11.69 -30.68
N SER A 645 -32.98 12.32 -29.80
CA SER A 645 -34.27 12.92 -30.15
C SER A 645 -34.06 14.20 -30.97
#